data_0ac749d45a222e7f583f14d4eaac87d9
#
_entry.id   0ac749d45a222e7f583f14d4eaac87d9
#
_cell.length_a   1.000
_cell.length_b   1.000
_cell.length_c   1.000
_cell.angle_alpha   90.00
_cell.angle_beta   90.00
_cell.angle_gamma   90.00
#
_symmetry.space_group_name_H-M   'P 1'
#
loop_
_entity.id
_entity.type
_entity.pdbx_description
1 polymer ?
#
loop_
_entity_poly.entity_id
_entity_poly.type
_entity_poly.pdbx_seq_one_letter_code
_entity_poly.pdbx_strand_id
1 'polypeptide(L)'
;MSYKKLNNITGWVVFAIATFVYLSTMEQTTSLWDCGEYITTANKLEVGHPPGAPFFMMLGRLFSAFASPENAAMMINSMSALSSSFSILFLFWSITMLARKMAMLNGEIDRNSSFAIIGAGLIGALSYTFTDSFWFSAVEGEVYAMSSFFTAIVFWAILKWDIEDDQYSESKEKSNTTHPNRWILFICYMIGLSIGVHFLNLLAIPAIVFVIYFKKYEFSWKSFFLAGLASLVVLGTIQSIIIPSTVSLADWVERLFTDSFGLPFNSGAFFFLGLIIFVIFAGLRWTNKTGRALLNTAILSLALVLMGYSSFVMILVRSNANPPLDENNPETLSQLHSYLKREQYGTWPILSGRFWNSPAYSDCSEDHLGPDKSSFMKVFSLTCKGNTQEVLSNDTSDIKKLIKPLNLHIRFFKGRESNKFRYSLVEKKLSFMNEWALYQFKGQCDTINLELLNKNLPKVLSFQDEITKGYIDNLKGKRGDKLYLPEYTTLFPRMYRQGEGSKYKVWCGYEGNTNKPLPALGQINKMLQQSYTDRYQQYKALMSYANNTSAPDNNRQYLRDIATDLSKDGLFLPSFTENLQFLFQYQLNWMYLRYFLWNFSGRQNDIQGYGLTGGSGKILEGNWLTGLDFIDDQRLGPQEGLSDDIRLNKGYNRYFMLPLILGLIGFLYQLFKHPKGWFVVFLLFLLTGIAIVIYLNQKPGEPRERDYAYAASFYAFAVWIGLGIWSLFDFAKNANFDHLKKLSMYTLGGSALILLAQYVSGNGMTFGLSMAYMSVVSILLFGLMYFLGKKYPS
;
A
#
# COMPACT_ATOMS: atom_id res chain seq x y z
N MET A 1 -40.83 -19.28 -1.73
CA MET A 1 -39.96 -18.49 -0.85
C MET A 1 -39.65 -17.18 -1.57
N SER A 2 -39.73 -16.04 -0.86
CA SER A 2 -39.43 -14.75 -1.51
C SER A 2 -37.93 -14.66 -1.85
N TYR A 3 -37.61 -13.94 -2.92
CA TYR A 3 -36.20 -13.68 -3.33
C TYR A 3 -35.35 -13.19 -2.15
N LYS A 4 -35.85 -12.20 -1.38
CA LYS A 4 -35.13 -11.62 -0.23
C LYS A 4 -34.79 -12.69 0.80
N LYS A 5 -35.73 -13.59 1.13
CA LYS A 5 -35.46 -14.67 2.11
C LYS A 5 -34.45 -15.68 1.59
N LEU A 6 -34.56 -16.08 0.32
CA LEU A 6 -33.64 -17.00 -0.33
C LEU A 6 -32.22 -16.41 -0.41
N ASN A 7 -32.08 -15.15 -0.86
CA ASN A 7 -30.79 -14.44 -0.94
C ASN A 7 -30.11 -14.32 0.42
N ASN A 8 -30.87 -14.03 1.48
CA ASN A 8 -30.29 -13.95 2.83
C ASN A 8 -29.84 -15.32 3.34
N ILE A 9 -30.64 -16.37 3.16
CA ILE A 9 -30.28 -17.72 3.59
C ILE A 9 -29.03 -18.18 2.84
N THR A 10 -28.97 -18.02 1.51
CA THR A 10 -27.80 -18.43 0.72
C THR A 10 -26.56 -17.64 1.13
N GLY A 11 -26.67 -16.34 1.42
CA GLY A 11 -25.56 -15.54 1.93
C GLY A 11 -24.97 -16.10 3.22
N TRP A 12 -25.83 -16.47 4.18
CA TRP A 12 -25.38 -17.09 5.43
C TRP A 12 -24.82 -18.51 5.21
N VAL A 13 -25.32 -19.27 4.24
CA VAL A 13 -24.73 -20.56 3.88
C VAL A 13 -23.32 -20.36 3.31
N VAL A 14 -23.12 -19.38 2.43
CA VAL A 14 -21.78 -19.04 1.90
C VAL A 14 -20.84 -18.61 3.02
N PHE A 15 -21.32 -17.78 3.95
CA PHE A 15 -20.57 -17.42 5.16
C PHE A 15 -20.15 -18.66 5.97
N ALA A 16 -21.08 -19.58 6.21
CA ALA A 16 -20.81 -20.79 6.97
C ALA A 16 -19.77 -21.70 6.27
N ILE A 17 -19.86 -21.83 4.94
CA ILE A 17 -18.84 -22.57 4.14
C ILE A 17 -17.48 -21.93 4.30
N ALA A 18 -17.35 -20.60 4.09
CA ALA A 18 -16.10 -19.88 4.23
C ALA A 18 -15.54 -19.99 5.66
N THR A 19 -16.39 -19.84 6.67
CA THR A 19 -16.02 -19.99 8.08
C THR A 19 -15.50 -21.39 8.38
N PHE A 20 -16.19 -22.42 7.90
CA PHE A 20 -15.73 -23.81 8.08
C PHE A 20 -14.36 -24.04 7.43
N VAL A 21 -14.18 -23.60 6.18
CA VAL A 21 -12.91 -23.73 5.46
C VAL A 21 -11.79 -23.03 6.21
N TYR A 22 -11.96 -21.76 6.58
CA TYR A 22 -10.89 -20.97 7.19
C TYR A 22 -10.57 -21.43 8.62
N LEU A 23 -11.58 -21.74 9.45
CA LEU A 23 -11.34 -22.25 10.80
C LEU A 23 -10.71 -23.66 10.81
N SER A 24 -11.07 -24.52 9.83
CA SER A 24 -10.48 -25.87 9.73
C SER A 24 -9.05 -25.89 9.21
N THR A 25 -8.60 -24.82 8.57
CA THR A 25 -7.28 -24.69 7.95
C THR A 25 -6.42 -23.59 8.55
N MET A 26 -6.92 -22.89 9.59
CA MET A 26 -6.18 -21.79 10.21
C MET A 26 -4.91 -22.28 10.91
N GLU A 27 -3.93 -21.41 10.98
CA GLU A 27 -2.71 -21.65 11.73
C GLU A 27 -3.03 -21.80 13.23
N GLN A 28 -2.50 -22.84 13.84
CA GLN A 28 -2.76 -23.13 15.27
C GLN A 28 -1.89 -22.27 16.18
N THR A 29 -0.73 -21.86 15.68
CA THR A 29 0.26 -21.08 16.41
C THR A 29 0.51 -19.76 15.68
N THR A 30 1.75 -19.46 15.36
CA THR A 30 2.12 -18.25 14.61
C THR A 30 2.78 -18.64 13.29
N SER A 31 2.36 -18.02 12.20
CA SER A 31 3.07 -18.08 10.93
C SER A 31 4.30 -17.15 10.96
N LEU A 32 5.10 -17.21 9.90
CA LEU A 32 6.29 -16.37 9.73
C LEU A 32 5.92 -14.88 9.50
N TRP A 33 6.93 -14.02 9.56
CA TRP A 33 6.87 -12.58 9.34
C TRP A 33 6.15 -11.82 10.46
N ASP A 34 5.28 -10.88 10.10
CA ASP A 34 4.68 -9.94 11.04
C ASP A 34 3.62 -10.58 11.96
N CYS A 35 3.16 -11.82 11.65
CA CYS A 35 2.11 -12.50 12.41
C CYS A 35 2.48 -12.69 13.89
N GLY A 36 3.73 -13.07 14.18
CA GLY A 36 4.20 -13.23 15.55
C GLY A 36 4.12 -11.95 16.36
N GLU A 37 4.49 -10.85 15.73
CA GLU A 37 4.38 -9.52 16.32
C GLU A 37 2.92 -9.11 16.55
N TYR A 38 2.06 -9.24 15.53
CA TYR A 38 0.62 -8.92 15.67
C TYR A 38 -0.08 -9.77 16.74
N ILE A 39 0.22 -11.05 16.82
CA ILE A 39 -0.35 -11.93 17.83
C ILE A 39 0.13 -11.51 19.23
N THR A 40 1.42 -11.24 19.39
CA THR A 40 2.00 -10.83 20.68
C THR A 40 1.44 -9.48 21.14
N THR A 41 1.48 -8.49 20.25
CA THR A 41 1.00 -7.13 20.56
C THR A 41 -0.51 -7.09 20.77
N ALA A 42 -1.29 -7.87 20.04
CA ALA A 42 -2.72 -7.98 20.29
C ALA A 42 -3.02 -8.65 21.62
N ASN A 43 -2.37 -9.78 21.93
CA ASN A 43 -2.64 -10.52 23.17
C ASN A 43 -2.34 -9.71 24.44
N LYS A 44 -1.31 -8.87 24.42
CA LYS A 44 -0.90 -8.07 25.59
C LYS A 44 -1.23 -6.58 25.50
N LEU A 45 -1.82 -6.13 24.39
CA LEU A 45 -2.00 -4.71 24.02
C LEU A 45 -0.69 -3.95 24.12
N GLU A 46 0.32 -4.41 23.39
CA GLU A 46 1.62 -3.76 23.26
C GLU A 46 1.67 -2.90 21.99
N VAL A 47 2.82 -2.27 21.72
CA VAL A 47 2.98 -1.35 20.60
C VAL A 47 3.87 -1.99 19.54
N GLY A 48 3.27 -2.36 18.40
CA GLY A 48 3.98 -2.96 17.27
C GLY A 48 4.56 -1.92 16.31
N HIS A 49 5.06 -2.38 15.16
CA HIS A 49 5.70 -1.55 14.16
C HIS A 49 4.75 -0.49 13.55
N PRO A 50 5.27 0.71 13.19
CA PRO A 50 4.47 1.77 12.56
C PRO A 50 3.79 1.38 11.24
N PRO A 51 2.54 1.83 11.03
CA PRO A 51 1.79 2.82 11.82
C PRO A 51 1.00 2.21 12.97
N GLY A 52 1.25 0.95 13.34
CA GLY A 52 0.44 0.18 14.27
C GLY A 52 -0.93 -0.19 13.69
N ALA A 53 -1.63 -1.08 14.33
CA ALA A 53 -2.97 -1.50 13.97
C ALA A 53 -3.85 -1.53 15.24
N PRO A 54 -4.10 -0.39 15.89
CA PRO A 54 -4.68 -0.37 17.24
C PRO A 54 -6.05 -1.02 17.30
N PHE A 55 -6.89 -0.87 16.30
CA PHE A 55 -8.21 -1.50 16.28
C PHE A 55 -8.12 -3.02 16.11
N PHE A 56 -7.19 -3.50 15.27
CA PHE A 56 -6.88 -4.92 15.15
C PHE A 56 -6.40 -5.49 16.48
N MET A 57 -5.46 -4.80 17.15
CA MET A 57 -4.93 -5.23 18.45
C MET A 57 -6.01 -5.30 19.53
N MET A 58 -6.90 -4.29 19.62
CA MET A 58 -8.00 -4.29 20.59
C MET A 58 -8.96 -5.46 20.36
N LEU A 59 -9.33 -5.75 19.11
CA LEU A 59 -10.18 -6.90 18.80
C LEU A 59 -9.45 -8.22 19.03
N GLY A 60 -8.17 -8.33 18.66
CA GLY A 60 -7.36 -9.51 18.92
C GLY A 60 -7.23 -9.78 20.43
N ARG A 61 -7.08 -8.72 21.25
CA ARG A 61 -7.14 -8.85 22.71
C ARG A 61 -8.48 -9.36 23.21
N LEU A 62 -9.57 -8.86 22.63
CA LEU A 62 -10.90 -9.33 22.98
C LEU A 62 -11.03 -10.84 22.71
N PHE A 63 -10.59 -11.31 21.56
CA PHE A 63 -10.63 -12.73 21.20
C PHE A 63 -9.72 -13.56 22.12
N SER A 64 -8.48 -13.14 22.34
CA SER A 64 -7.53 -13.88 23.19
C SER A 64 -7.92 -13.87 24.68
N ALA A 65 -8.74 -12.92 25.13
CA ALA A 65 -9.22 -12.87 26.51
C ALA A 65 -10.11 -14.07 26.89
N PHE A 66 -10.68 -14.77 25.93
CA PHE A 66 -11.52 -15.95 26.14
C PHE A 66 -10.75 -17.28 26.05
N ALA A 67 -9.42 -17.24 25.96
CA ALA A 67 -8.58 -18.42 25.80
C ALA A 67 -7.47 -18.48 26.86
N SER A 68 -6.92 -19.68 27.07
CA SER A 68 -5.67 -19.82 27.80
C SER A 68 -4.49 -19.21 27.01
N PRO A 69 -3.40 -18.83 27.68
CA PRO A 69 -2.23 -18.22 26.99
C PRO A 69 -1.71 -19.06 25.83
N GLU A 70 -1.75 -20.39 25.92
CA GLU A 70 -1.29 -21.31 24.87
C GLU A 70 -2.15 -21.23 23.60
N ASN A 71 -3.43 -20.87 23.75
CA ASN A 71 -4.40 -20.78 22.66
C ASN A 71 -4.61 -19.33 22.16
N ALA A 72 -3.88 -18.36 22.67
CA ALA A 72 -4.03 -16.95 22.29
C ALA A 72 -3.81 -16.73 20.79
N ALA A 73 -2.80 -17.38 20.21
CA ALA A 73 -2.53 -17.29 18.78
C ALA A 73 -3.70 -17.83 17.94
N MET A 74 -4.18 -19.02 18.28
CA MET A 74 -5.32 -19.65 17.61
C MET A 74 -6.57 -18.75 17.64
N MET A 75 -6.85 -18.08 18.78
CA MET A 75 -8.01 -17.19 18.91
C MET A 75 -7.85 -15.92 18.06
N ILE A 76 -6.64 -15.35 17.95
CA ILE A 76 -6.38 -14.19 17.10
C ILE A 76 -6.45 -14.59 15.62
N ASN A 77 -5.93 -15.77 15.26
CA ASN A 77 -6.09 -16.30 13.89
C ASN A 77 -7.57 -16.54 13.56
N SER A 78 -8.39 -17.02 14.53
CA SER A 78 -9.83 -17.18 14.32
C SER A 78 -10.57 -15.85 14.06
N MET A 79 -10.11 -14.74 14.65
CA MET A 79 -10.61 -13.40 14.33
C MET A 79 -10.38 -13.04 12.85
N SER A 80 -9.21 -13.37 12.31
CA SER A 80 -8.90 -13.19 10.87
C SER A 80 -9.79 -14.07 10.00
N ALA A 81 -9.98 -15.33 10.37
CA ALA A 81 -10.87 -16.27 9.68
C ALA A 81 -12.32 -15.77 9.62
N LEU A 82 -12.85 -15.27 10.74
CA LEU A 82 -14.20 -14.71 10.80
C LEU A 82 -14.31 -13.41 10.00
N SER A 83 -13.32 -12.51 10.08
CA SER A 83 -13.29 -11.28 9.29
C SER A 83 -13.32 -11.58 7.79
N SER A 84 -12.56 -12.59 7.35
CA SER A 84 -12.57 -13.07 5.97
C SER A 84 -13.91 -13.67 5.57
N SER A 85 -14.52 -14.46 6.45
CA SER A 85 -15.85 -15.05 6.19
C SER A 85 -16.93 -13.98 6.00
N PHE A 86 -16.90 -12.91 6.81
CA PHE A 86 -17.76 -11.75 6.60
C PHE A 86 -17.47 -11.04 5.28
N SER A 87 -16.21 -10.96 4.85
CA SER A 87 -15.86 -10.41 3.53
C SER A 87 -16.56 -11.19 2.40
N ILE A 88 -16.59 -12.52 2.49
CA ILE A 88 -17.29 -13.40 1.55
C ILE A 88 -18.81 -13.17 1.57
N LEU A 89 -19.40 -13.01 2.75
CA LEU A 89 -20.83 -12.69 2.88
C LEU A 89 -21.19 -11.37 2.17
N PHE A 90 -20.40 -10.32 2.40
CA PHE A 90 -20.62 -9.02 1.76
C PHE A 90 -20.33 -9.06 0.27
N LEU A 91 -19.37 -9.87 -0.18
CA LEU A 91 -19.12 -10.12 -1.60
C LEU A 91 -20.34 -10.77 -2.26
N PHE A 92 -20.88 -11.83 -1.67
CA PHE A 92 -22.09 -12.48 -2.16
C PHE A 92 -23.24 -11.49 -2.33
N TRP A 93 -23.52 -10.71 -1.29
CA TRP A 93 -24.60 -9.71 -1.37
C TRP A 93 -24.31 -8.60 -2.38
N SER A 94 -23.08 -8.15 -2.53
CA SER A 94 -22.69 -7.16 -3.53
C SER A 94 -22.91 -7.67 -4.95
N ILE A 95 -22.51 -8.91 -5.23
CA ILE A 95 -22.72 -9.55 -6.54
C ILE A 95 -24.22 -9.66 -6.84
N THR A 96 -25.00 -10.19 -5.88
CA THR A 96 -26.46 -10.36 -6.09
C THR A 96 -27.19 -9.03 -6.28
N MET A 97 -26.74 -7.96 -5.60
CA MET A 97 -27.29 -6.61 -5.79
C MET A 97 -26.97 -6.06 -7.18
N LEU A 98 -25.73 -6.21 -7.65
CA LEU A 98 -25.32 -5.77 -9.00
C LEU A 98 -26.00 -6.60 -10.10
N ALA A 99 -26.03 -7.92 -9.96
CA ALA A 99 -26.72 -8.80 -10.90
C ALA A 99 -28.22 -8.47 -10.97
N ARG A 100 -28.86 -8.24 -9.81
CA ARG A 100 -30.26 -7.82 -9.75
C ARG A 100 -30.48 -6.47 -10.44
N LYS A 101 -29.62 -5.51 -10.25
CA LYS A 101 -29.71 -4.19 -10.90
C LYS A 101 -29.64 -4.35 -12.42
N MET A 102 -28.78 -5.22 -12.93
CA MET A 102 -28.69 -5.52 -14.36
C MET A 102 -29.90 -6.31 -14.88
N ALA A 103 -30.42 -7.25 -14.09
CA ALA A 103 -31.63 -7.98 -14.44
C ALA A 103 -32.84 -7.05 -14.63
N MET A 104 -33.00 -6.06 -13.76
CA MET A 104 -34.06 -5.06 -13.81
C MET A 104 -33.99 -4.17 -15.06
N LEU A 105 -32.85 -4.02 -15.69
CA LEU A 105 -32.75 -3.31 -16.99
C LEU A 105 -33.44 -4.06 -18.13
N ASN A 106 -33.62 -5.37 -17.98
CA ASN A 106 -34.26 -6.23 -18.98
C ASN A 106 -35.77 -6.49 -18.67
N GLY A 107 -36.32 -5.89 -17.61
CA GLY A 107 -37.71 -6.01 -17.21
C GLY A 107 -37.93 -6.61 -15.82
N GLU A 108 -39.08 -7.22 -15.56
CA GLU A 108 -39.38 -7.85 -14.29
C GLU A 108 -38.55 -9.11 -14.03
N ILE A 109 -38.22 -9.31 -12.77
CA ILE A 109 -37.41 -10.45 -12.34
C ILE A 109 -38.34 -11.64 -12.10
N ASP A 110 -38.29 -12.62 -12.97
CA ASP A 110 -38.98 -13.90 -12.83
C ASP A 110 -38.25 -14.85 -11.83
N ARG A 111 -38.82 -16.00 -11.59
CA ARG A 111 -38.27 -16.98 -10.66
C ARG A 111 -36.92 -17.53 -11.13
N ASN A 112 -36.75 -17.77 -12.43
CA ASN A 112 -35.50 -18.31 -12.99
C ASN A 112 -34.37 -17.29 -12.91
N SER A 113 -34.64 -16.01 -13.22
CA SER A 113 -33.71 -14.90 -13.01
C SER A 113 -33.29 -14.76 -11.55
N SER A 114 -34.25 -14.99 -10.61
CA SER A 114 -33.92 -14.97 -9.17
C SER A 114 -32.91 -16.06 -8.79
N PHE A 115 -33.06 -17.28 -9.29
CA PHE A 115 -32.09 -18.37 -9.05
C PHE A 115 -30.74 -18.08 -9.72
N ALA A 116 -30.75 -17.55 -10.94
CA ALA A 116 -29.53 -17.19 -11.65
C ALA A 116 -28.74 -16.09 -10.93
N ILE A 117 -29.39 -15.06 -10.38
CA ILE A 117 -28.78 -14.01 -9.57
C ILE A 117 -28.13 -14.61 -8.32
N ILE A 118 -28.81 -15.50 -7.62
CA ILE A 118 -28.27 -16.16 -6.43
C ILE A 118 -27.11 -17.07 -6.80
N GLY A 119 -27.20 -17.82 -7.90
CA GLY A 119 -26.13 -18.64 -8.45
C GLY A 119 -24.89 -17.81 -8.83
N ALA A 120 -25.10 -16.65 -9.41
CA ALA A 120 -24.03 -15.69 -9.70
C ALA A 120 -23.29 -15.26 -8.43
N GLY A 121 -24.05 -14.89 -7.39
CA GLY A 121 -23.49 -14.56 -6.07
C GLY A 121 -22.72 -15.72 -5.45
N LEU A 122 -23.29 -16.93 -5.49
CA LEU A 122 -22.71 -18.14 -4.93
C LEU A 122 -21.35 -18.47 -5.58
N ILE A 123 -21.31 -18.53 -6.92
CA ILE A 123 -20.08 -18.88 -7.65
C ILE A 123 -19.03 -17.80 -7.51
N GLY A 124 -19.39 -16.52 -7.62
CA GLY A 124 -18.41 -15.43 -7.46
C GLY A 124 -17.82 -15.38 -6.05
N ALA A 125 -18.65 -15.51 -5.01
CA ALA A 125 -18.19 -15.50 -3.62
C ALA A 125 -17.33 -16.73 -3.29
N LEU A 126 -17.74 -17.93 -3.69
CA LEU A 126 -16.97 -19.15 -3.46
C LEU A 126 -15.68 -19.17 -4.28
N SER A 127 -15.67 -18.67 -5.51
CA SER A 127 -14.42 -18.51 -6.27
C SER A 127 -13.39 -17.68 -5.51
N TYR A 128 -13.80 -16.60 -4.86
CA TYR A 128 -12.90 -15.79 -4.04
C TYR A 128 -12.51 -16.46 -2.72
N THR A 129 -13.42 -17.25 -2.12
CA THR A 129 -13.15 -18.02 -0.89
C THR A 129 -11.93 -18.92 -1.05
N PHE A 130 -11.74 -19.51 -2.23
CA PHE A 130 -10.68 -20.48 -2.52
C PHE A 130 -9.50 -19.89 -3.30
N THR A 131 -9.38 -18.55 -3.40
CA THR A 131 -8.18 -17.94 -3.97
C THR A 131 -7.02 -18.04 -2.97
N ASP A 132 -5.82 -18.38 -3.47
CA ASP A 132 -4.62 -18.58 -2.64
C ASP A 132 -4.34 -17.37 -1.74
N SER A 133 -4.26 -16.17 -2.32
CA SER A 133 -3.90 -14.94 -1.59
C SER A 133 -4.88 -14.59 -0.48
N PHE A 134 -6.18 -14.76 -0.73
CA PHE A 134 -7.19 -14.44 0.27
C PHE A 134 -7.30 -15.52 1.35
N TRP A 135 -7.23 -16.78 0.95
CA TRP A 135 -7.24 -17.90 1.90
C TRP A 135 -6.03 -17.83 2.85
N PHE A 136 -4.83 -17.58 2.30
CA PHE A 136 -3.64 -17.40 3.12
C PHE A 136 -3.83 -16.29 4.17
N SER A 137 -4.31 -15.12 3.76
CA SER A 137 -4.61 -14.01 4.69
C SER A 137 -5.71 -14.34 5.71
N ALA A 138 -6.64 -15.23 5.37
CA ALA A 138 -7.75 -15.60 6.25
C ALA A 138 -7.34 -16.50 7.42
N VAL A 139 -6.24 -17.26 7.28
CA VAL A 139 -5.85 -18.30 8.24
C VAL A 139 -4.75 -17.87 9.20
N GLU A 140 -4.29 -16.62 9.11
CA GLU A 140 -3.21 -16.08 9.94
C GLU A 140 -3.58 -14.76 10.62
N GLY A 141 -2.93 -14.48 11.76
CA GLY A 141 -3.18 -13.28 12.58
C GLY A 141 -2.53 -12.04 12.03
N GLU A 142 -2.94 -11.60 10.83
CA GLU A 142 -2.47 -10.39 10.18
C GLU A 142 -3.61 -9.42 9.80
N VAL A 143 -3.27 -8.16 9.57
CA VAL A 143 -4.26 -7.08 9.34
C VAL A 143 -5.03 -7.20 8.03
N TYR A 144 -4.56 -7.99 7.05
CA TYR A 144 -5.13 -8.01 5.69
C TYR A 144 -6.50 -8.65 5.61
N ALA A 145 -6.79 -9.67 6.43
CA ALA A 145 -8.11 -10.27 6.58
C ALA A 145 -9.16 -9.23 6.99
N MET A 146 -8.86 -8.50 8.06
CA MET A 146 -9.74 -7.45 8.58
C MET A 146 -9.80 -6.24 7.64
N SER A 147 -8.71 -5.90 6.97
CA SER A 147 -8.67 -4.89 5.91
C SER A 147 -9.63 -5.23 4.76
N SER A 148 -9.65 -6.48 4.32
CA SER A 148 -10.57 -6.95 3.29
C SER A 148 -12.03 -6.89 3.75
N PHE A 149 -12.29 -7.20 5.02
CA PHE A 149 -13.62 -7.04 5.62
C PHE A 149 -14.11 -5.59 5.54
N PHE A 150 -13.29 -4.61 5.92
CA PHE A 150 -13.68 -3.21 5.82
C PHE A 150 -13.94 -2.77 4.38
N THR A 151 -13.14 -3.23 3.43
CA THR A 151 -13.38 -2.95 2.01
C THR A 151 -14.70 -3.54 1.55
N ALA A 152 -14.99 -4.79 1.91
CA ALA A 152 -16.20 -5.49 1.51
C ALA A 152 -17.48 -4.86 2.10
N ILE A 153 -17.48 -4.54 3.41
CA ILE A 153 -18.64 -3.95 4.08
C ILE A 153 -18.93 -2.54 3.59
N VAL A 154 -17.90 -1.73 3.33
CA VAL A 154 -18.04 -0.36 2.81
C VAL A 154 -18.58 -0.40 1.37
N PHE A 155 -18.06 -1.30 0.53
CA PHE A 155 -18.55 -1.48 -0.83
C PHE A 155 -20.00 -1.97 -0.86
N TRP A 156 -20.34 -2.94 -0.01
CA TRP A 156 -21.72 -3.39 0.15
C TRP A 156 -22.65 -2.26 0.65
N ALA A 157 -22.20 -1.47 1.63
CA ALA A 157 -22.99 -0.39 2.22
C ALA A 157 -23.31 0.72 1.20
N ILE A 158 -22.38 1.07 0.30
CA ILE A 158 -22.66 2.05 -0.74
C ILE A 158 -23.65 1.54 -1.78
N LEU A 159 -23.63 0.24 -2.10
CA LEU A 159 -24.65 -0.37 -2.95
C LEU A 159 -26.02 -0.39 -2.25
N LYS A 160 -26.04 -0.56 -0.93
CA LYS A 160 -27.27 -0.42 -0.12
C LYS A 160 -27.81 1.00 -0.18
N TRP A 161 -26.95 1.99 -0.01
CA TRP A 161 -27.33 3.39 -0.14
C TRP A 161 -27.95 3.67 -1.51
N ASP A 162 -27.34 3.19 -2.59
CA ASP A 162 -27.79 3.38 -3.96
C ASP A 162 -29.22 2.83 -4.19
N ILE A 163 -29.51 1.64 -3.66
CA ILE A 163 -30.84 1.02 -3.76
C ILE A 163 -31.88 1.75 -2.90
N GLU A 164 -31.54 2.08 -1.66
CA GLU A 164 -32.47 2.72 -0.73
C GLU A 164 -32.76 4.18 -1.12
N ASP A 165 -31.81 4.87 -1.79
CA ASP A 165 -32.02 6.22 -2.32
C ASP A 165 -33.05 6.23 -3.47
N ASP A 166 -33.09 5.17 -4.31
CA ASP A 166 -34.15 5.02 -5.31
C ASP A 166 -35.52 4.88 -4.62
N GLN A 167 -35.61 3.95 -3.67
CA GLN A 167 -36.87 3.69 -2.95
C GLN A 167 -37.37 4.92 -2.16
N TYR A 168 -36.44 5.68 -1.56
CA TYR A 168 -36.76 6.90 -0.83
C TYR A 168 -37.25 8.02 -1.79
N SER A 169 -36.66 8.11 -2.96
CA SER A 169 -37.04 9.10 -3.98
C SER A 169 -38.42 8.83 -4.60
N GLU A 170 -38.78 7.55 -4.74
CA GLU A 170 -40.06 7.10 -5.29
C GLU A 170 -41.19 7.11 -4.26
N SER A 171 -40.86 7.10 -2.96
CA SER A 171 -41.89 7.05 -1.89
C SER A 171 -42.66 8.37 -1.76
N LYS A 172 -43.99 8.29 -1.82
CA LYS A 172 -44.89 9.43 -1.55
C LYS A 172 -44.95 9.83 -0.08
N GLU A 173 -44.70 8.88 0.83
CA GLU A 173 -44.70 9.09 2.29
C GLU A 173 -43.30 9.02 2.86
N LYS A 174 -42.54 10.12 2.75
CA LYS A 174 -41.17 10.22 3.28
C LYS A 174 -41.09 10.04 4.80
N SER A 175 -42.17 10.26 5.53
CA SER A 175 -42.21 10.16 7.00
C SER A 175 -42.03 8.72 7.54
N ASN A 176 -42.37 7.70 6.73
CA ASN A 176 -42.30 6.29 7.14
C ASN A 176 -41.06 5.55 6.63
N THR A 177 -40.21 6.22 5.86
CA THR A 177 -38.97 5.61 5.33
C THR A 177 -37.75 6.19 6.00
N THR A 178 -36.84 5.33 6.44
CA THR A 178 -35.53 5.75 7.00
C THR A 178 -34.69 6.42 5.93
N HIS A 179 -34.08 7.57 6.26
CA HIS A 179 -33.27 8.33 5.31
C HIS A 179 -32.03 7.54 4.86
N PRO A 180 -31.75 7.42 3.56
CA PRO A 180 -30.64 6.59 3.03
C PRO A 180 -29.25 7.07 3.50
N ASN A 181 -29.07 8.34 3.85
CA ASN A 181 -27.78 8.87 4.32
C ASN A 181 -27.22 8.17 5.57
N ARG A 182 -28.04 7.39 6.29
CA ARG A 182 -27.53 6.50 7.35
C ARG A 182 -26.40 5.58 6.87
N TRP A 183 -26.45 5.13 5.62
CA TRP A 183 -25.40 4.31 5.04
C TRP A 183 -24.11 5.09 4.79
N ILE A 184 -24.22 6.37 4.38
CA ILE A 184 -23.04 7.24 4.25
C ILE A 184 -22.38 7.44 5.62
N LEU A 185 -23.15 7.70 6.66
CA LEU A 185 -22.66 7.83 8.03
C LEU A 185 -22.00 6.52 8.51
N PHE A 186 -22.63 5.39 8.25
CA PHE A 186 -22.07 4.07 8.54
C PHE A 186 -20.73 3.84 7.82
N ILE A 187 -20.65 4.16 6.52
CA ILE A 187 -19.41 4.10 5.72
C ILE A 187 -18.32 4.97 6.35
N CYS A 188 -18.63 6.21 6.74
CA CYS A 188 -17.66 7.10 7.37
C CYS A 188 -17.12 6.53 8.69
N TYR A 189 -17.98 5.92 9.50
CA TYR A 189 -17.55 5.25 10.73
C TYR A 189 -16.67 4.03 10.44
N MET A 190 -17.05 3.18 9.47
CA MET A 190 -16.26 2.02 9.06
C MET A 190 -14.89 2.45 8.49
N ILE A 191 -14.84 3.53 7.71
CA ILE A 191 -13.58 4.12 7.23
C ILE A 191 -12.72 4.57 8.43
N GLY A 192 -13.29 5.25 9.40
CA GLY A 192 -12.58 5.67 10.62
C GLY A 192 -11.97 4.49 11.38
N LEU A 193 -12.73 3.41 11.61
CA LEU A 193 -12.24 2.18 12.24
C LEU A 193 -11.16 1.50 11.40
N SER A 194 -11.34 1.47 10.09
CA SER A 194 -10.40 0.82 9.17
C SER A 194 -9.01 1.46 9.16
N ILE A 195 -8.91 2.77 9.45
CA ILE A 195 -7.63 3.46 9.64
C ILE A 195 -6.82 2.80 10.77
N GLY A 196 -7.50 2.37 11.83
CA GLY A 196 -6.91 1.63 12.94
C GLY A 196 -6.58 0.15 12.65
N VAL A 197 -6.73 -0.28 11.37
CA VAL A 197 -6.34 -1.59 10.88
C VAL A 197 -5.31 -1.44 9.76
N HIS A 198 -5.70 -0.85 8.64
CA HIS A 198 -4.81 -0.65 7.50
C HIS A 198 -5.31 0.45 6.54
N PHE A 199 -4.40 1.29 6.06
CA PHE A 199 -4.75 2.45 5.19
C PHE A 199 -5.23 2.07 3.79
N LEU A 200 -5.00 0.84 3.33
CA LEU A 200 -5.42 0.38 1.99
C LEU A 200 -6.94 0.51 1.76
N ASN A 201 -7.73 0.43 2.83
CA ASN A 201 -9.20 0.56 2.74
C ASN A 201 -9.65 1.94 2.23
N LEU A 202 -8.83 2.98 2.42
CA LEU A 202 -9.13 4.32 1.93
C LEU A 202 -9.21 4.37 0.40
N LEU A 203 -8.59 3.41 -0.31
CA LEU A 203 -8.63 3.32 -1.76
C LEU A 203 -10.03 2.93 -2.31
N ALA A 204 -10.97 2.53 -1.46
CA ALA A 204 -12.37 2.36 -1.84
C ALA A 204 -13.13 3.70 -1.98
N ILE A 205 -12.62 4.80 -1.42
CA ILE A 205 -13.28 6.12 -1.41
C ILE A 205 -13.63 6.61 -2.81
N PRO A 206 -12.75 6.56 -3.82
CA PRO A 206 -13.11 6.98 -5.16
C PRO A 206 -14.29 6.19 -5.76
N ALA A 207 -14.34 4.88 -5.55
CA ALA A 207 -15.48 4.07 -6.00
C ALA A 207 -16.79 4.53 -5.34
N ILE A 208 -16.77 4.84 -4.03
CA ILE A 208 -17.93 5.37 -3.28
C ILE A 208 -18.37 6.71 -3.86
N VAL A 209 -17.44 7.64 -4.10
CA VAL A 209 -17.75 8.96 -4.67
C VAL A 209 -18.39 8.81 -6.05
N PHE A 210 -17.92 7.87 -6.87
CA PHE A 210 -18.51 7.66 -8.20
C PHE A 210 -19.87 6.98 -8.15
N VAL A 211 -20.20 6.16 -7.16
CA VAL A 211 -21.59 5.70 -6.95
C VAL A 211 -22.50 6.90 -6.70
N ILE A 212 -22.09 7.80 -5.80
CA ILE A 212 -22.85 9.02 -5.47
C ILE A 212 -22.96 9.93 -6.70
N TYR A 213 -21.88 10.11 -7.46
CA TYR A 213 -21.87 10.92 -8.67
C TYR A 213 -22.86 10.39 -9.72
N PHE A 214 -22.77 9.10 -10.08
CA PHE A 214 -23.65 8.52 -11.07
C PHE A 214 -25.13 8.48 -10.64
N LYS A 215 -25.39 8.58 -9.34
CA LYS A 215 -26.75 8.64 -8.79
C LYS A 215 -27.34 10.05 -8.80
N LYS A 216 -26.54 11.05 -8.45
CA LYS A 216 -27.04 12.41 -8.21
C LYS A 216 -26.84 13.37 -9.38
N TYR A 217 -25.98 13.03 -10.35
CA TYR A 217 -25.60 13.91 -11.44
C TYR A 217 -25.72 13.19 -12.79
N GLU A 218 -26.11 13.96 -13.81
CA GLU A 218 -26.04 13.52 -15.19
C GLU A 218 -24.58 13.46 -15.68
N PHE A 219 -24.29 12.47 -16.53
CA PHE A 219 -22.95 12.31 -17.06
C PHE A 219 -22.62 13.44 -18.02
N SER A 220 -21.52 14.12 -17.77
CA SER A 220 -20.78 14.93 -18.71
C SER A 220 -19.29 14.77 -18.45
N TRP A 221 -18.45 14.90 -19.45
CA TRP A 221 -17.00 14.77 -19.26
C TRP A 221 -16.48 15.74 -18.21
N LYS A 222 -17.00 16.98 -18.18
CA LYS A 222 -16.62 17.98 -17.17
C LYS A 222 -17.00 17.52 -15.75
N SER A 223 -18.23 17.11 -15.53
CA SER A 223 -18.68 16.63 -14.19
C SER A 223 -18.00 15.33 -13.78
N PHE A 224 -17.69 14.45 -14.75
CA PHE A 224 -16.94 13.22 -14.51
C PHE A 224 -15.51 13.49 -14.01
N PHE A 225 -14.77 14.37 -14.66
CA PHE A 225 -13.42 14.75 -14.21
C PHE A 225 -13.46 15.51 -12.88
N LEU A 226 -14.47 16.36 -12.65
CA LEU A 226 -14.66 16.99 -11.35
C LEU A 226 -14.96 15.99 -10.23
N ALA A 227 -15.75 14.96 -10.49
CA ALA A 227 -15.98 13.87 -9.53
C ALA A 227 -14.71 13.08 -9.25
N GLY A 228 -13.89 12.82 -10.28
CA GLY A 228 -12.57 12.22 -10.11
C GLY A 228 -11.65 13.07 -9.24
N LEU A 229 -11.55 14.36 -9.51
CA LEU A 229 -10.78 15.30 -8.70
C LEU A 229 -11.32 15.36 -7.26
N ALA A 230 -12.63 15.46 -7.07
CA ALA A 230 -13.27 15.46 -5.75
C ALA A 230 -12.93 14.18 -4.97
N SER A 231 -12.94 13.02 -5.64
CA SER A 231 -12.60 11.74 -5.01
C SER A 231 -11.14 11.70 -4.53
N LEU A 232 -10.21 12.24 -5.31
CA LEU A 232 -8.79 12.36 -4.93
C LEU A 232 -8.60 13.38 -3.80
N VAL A 233 -9.36 14.49 -3.82
CA VAL A 233 -9.34 15.48 -2.74
C VAL A 233 -9.84 14.87 -1.44
N VAL A 234 -10.95 14.13 -1.46
CA VAL A 234 -11.48 13.44 -0.26
C VAL A 234 -10.46 12.44 0.28
N LEU A 235 -9.92 11.58 -0.59
CA LEU A 235 -8.90 10.60 -0.22
C LEU A 235 -7.65 11.29 0.36
N GLY A 236 -7.13 12.30 -0.32
CA GLY A 236 -5.95 13.06 0.10
C GLY A 236 -6.20 13.83 1.40
N THR A 237 -7.39 14.38 1.59
CA THR A 237 -7.79 15.06 2.85
C THR A 237 -7.75 14.08 4.02
N ILE A 238 -8.32 12.89 3.87
CA ILE A 238 -8.29 11.89 4.95
C ILE A 238 -6.87 11.44 5.23
N GLN A 239 -6.12 11.04 4.20
CA GLN A 239 -4.80 10.42 4.36
C GLN A 239 -3.72 11.43 4.76
N SER A 240 -3.72 12.64 4.18
CA SER A 240 -2.63 13.60 4.34
C SER A 240 -2.94 14.77 5.27
N ILE A 241 -4.23 15.02 5.56
CA ILE A 241 -4.65 16.12 6.44
C ILE A 241 -5.25 15.56 7.74
N ILE A 242 -6.34 14.79 7.69
CA ILE A 242 -7.04 14.35 8.92
C ILE A 242 -6.11 13.48 9.77
N ILE A 243 -5.52 12.44 9.21
CA ILE A 243 -4.70 11.49 9.97
C ILE A 243 -3.47 12.18 10.60
N PRO A 244 -2.55 12.82 9.85
CA PRO A 244 -1.36 13.38 10.47
C PRO A 244 -1.62 14.71 11.18
N SER A 245 -2.52 15.58 10.66
CA SER A 245 -2.69 16.92 11.22
C SER A 245 -3.49 16.91 12.52
N THR A 246 -4.37 15.94 12.74
CA THR A 246 -5.07 15.81 14.04
C THR A 246 -4.05 15.64 15.17
N VAL A 247 -3.05 14.77 14.98
CA VAL A 247 -2.01 14.53 15.99
C VAL A 247 -1.02 15.70 16.05
N SER A 248 -0.65 16.26 14.89
CA SER A 248 0.25 17.42 14.84
C SER A 248 -0.33 18.67 15.48
N LEU A 249 -1.63 18.93 15.29
CA LEU A 249 -2.31 20.05 15.97
C LEU A 249 -2.44 19.80 17.47
N ALA A 250 -2.72 18.57 17.87
CA ALA A 250 -2.72 18.19 19.28
C ALA A 250 -1.33 18.42 19.92
N ASP A 251 -0.24 18.02 19.25
CA ASP A 251 1.13 18.24 19.68
C ASP A 251 1.46 19.75 19.78
N TRP A 252 1.03 20.54 18.80
CA TRP A 252 1.24 21.99 18.83
C TRP A 252 0.51 22.64 20.02
N VAL A 253 -0.73 22.25 20.29
CA VAL A 253 -1.49 22.77 21.46
C VAL A 253 -0.85 22.28 22.76
N GLU A 254 -0.42 21.04 22.82
CA GLU A 254 0.29 20.48 23.99
C GLU A 254 1.54 21.29 24.31
N ARG A 255 2.40 21.56 23.30
CA ARG A 255 3.59 22.39 23.48
C ARG A 255 3.29 23.82 23.89
N LEU A 256 2.20 24.39 23.36
CA LEU A 256 1.76 25.71 23.79
C LEU A 256 1.40 25.74 25.27
N PHE A 257 0.75 24.69 25.77
CA PHE A 257 0.34 24.59 27.16
C PHE A 257 1.50 24.32 28.12
N THR A 258 2.38 23.37 27.73
CA THR A 258 3.53 22.98 28.56
C THR A 258 4.66 23.97 28.48
N ASP A 259 5.09 24.36 27.26
CA ASP A 259 6.31 25.14 27.06
C ASP A 259 6.08 26.63 27.25
N SER A 260 4.89 27.16 26.87
CA SER A 260 4.59 28.60 26.97
C SER A 260 3.84 28.99 28.24
N PHE A 261 2.92 28.14 28.68
CA PHE A 261 2.09 28.43 29.87
C PHE A 261 2.58 27.70 31.13
N GLY A 262 3.53 26.79 31.03
CA GLY A 262 4.07 26.00 32.15
C GLY A 262 3.04 25.08 32.81
N LEU A 263 2.02 24.63 32.07
CA LEU A 263 0.97 23.75 32.56
C LEU A 263 1.46 22.29 32.58
N PRO A 264 0.82 21.43 33.38
CA PRO A 264 1.20 20.02 33.46
C PRO A 264 1.12 19.30 32.10
N PHE A 265 1.94 18.27 31.97
CA PHE A 265 1.97 17.40 30.80
C PHE A 265 0.57 16.83 30.49
N ASN A 266 0.24 16.72 29.21
CA ASN A 266 -1.06 16.30 28.65
C ASN A 266 -2.22 17.31 28.82
N SER A 267 -2.03 18.45 29.45
CA SER A 267 -3.08 19.48 29.63
C SER A 267 -3.56 20.03 28.29
N GLY A 268 -2.65 20.28 27.35
CA GLY A 268 -2.99 20.73 26.00
C GLY A 268 -3.70 19.67 25.18
N ALA A 269 -3.32 18.39 25.32
CA ALA A 269 -3.96 17.27 24.66
C ALA A 269 -5.44 17.14 25.07
N PHE A 270 -5.73 17.19 26.37
CA PHE A 270 -7.10 17.16 26.89
C PHE A 270 -7.91 18.38 26.45
N PHE A 271 -7.30 19.57 26.47
CA PHE A 271 -7.94 20.79 25.97
C PHE A 271 -8.29 20.64 24.48
N PHE A 272 -7.37 20.15 23.65
CA PHE A 272 -7.58 19.95 22.22
C PHE A 272 -8.71 18.96 21.95
N LEU A 273 -8.76 17.85 22.67
CA LEU A 273 -9.86 16.88 22.58
C LEU A 273 -11.21 17.54 22.94
N GLY A 274 -11.28 18.27 24.03
CA GLY A 274 -12.47 19.01 24.45
C GLY A 274 -12.89 20.06 23.41
N LEU A 275 -11.93 20.75 22.79
CA LEU A 275 -12.17 21.73 21.73
C LEU A 275 -12.78 21.08 20.48
N ILE A 276 -12.23 19.94 20.02
CA ILE A 276 -12.79 19.20 18.88
C ILE A 276 -14.24 18.79 19.17
N ILE A 277 -14.50 18.19 20.33
CA ILE A 277 -15.86 17.78 20.73
C ILE A 277 -16.80 18.99 20.75
N PHE A 278 -16.38 20.11 21.34
CA PHE A 278 -17.14 21.32 21.37
C PHE A 278 -17.45 21.89 19.99
N VAL A 279 -16.46 21.97 19.11
CA VAL A 279 -16.62 22.48 17.73
C VAL A 279 -17.58 21.60 16.92
N ILE A 280 -17.47 20.28 17.03
CA ILE A 280 -18.38 19.33 16.37
C ILE A 280 -19.81 19.53 16.93
N PHE A 281 -19.98 19.55 18.24
CA PHE A 281 -21.29 19.73 18.87
C PHE A 281 -21.92 21.07 18.48
N ALA A 282 -21.19 22.18 18.57
CA ALA A 282 -21.64 23.50 18.19
C ALA A 282 -22.03 23.58 16.71
N GLY A 283 -21.20 22.97 15.84
CA GLY A 283 -21.44 22.88 14.39
C GLY A 283 -22.71 22.09 14.07
N LEU A 284 -22.92 20.93 14.69
CA LEU A 284 -24.13 20.13 14.52
C LEU A 284 -25.37 20.87 15.00
N ARG A 285 -25.28 21.52 16.16
CA ARG A 285 -26.40 22.34 16.71
C ARG A 285 -26.72 23.53 15.81
N TRP A 286 -25.71 24.22 15.32
CA TRP A 286 -25.88 25.36 14.43
C TRP A 286 -26.50 24.95 13.09
N THR A 287 -25.94 23.89 12.44
CA THR A 287 -26.47 23.40 11.15
C THR A 287 -27.88 22.86 11.26
N ASN A 288 -28.20 22.20 12.36
CA ASN A 288 -29.56 21.71 12.62
C ASN A 288 -30.54 22.92 12.78
N LYS A 289 -30.19 23.95 13.57
CA LYS A 289 -31.00 25.14 13.73
C LYS A 289 -31.21 25.94 12.43
N THR A 290 -30.21 25.95 11.55
CA THR A 290 -30.25 26.68 10.26
C THR A 290 -30.77 25.85 9.10
N GLY A 291 -31.19 24.61 9.32
CA GLY A 291 -31.73 23.72 8.29
C GLY A 291 -30.70 23.27 7.22
N ARG A 292 -29.39 23.38 7.50
CA ARG A 292 -28.33 23.06 6.54
C ARG A 292 -27.99 21.56 6.57
N ALA A 293 -28.90 20.73 6.05
CA ALA A 293 -28.82 19.27 6.14
C ALA A 293 -27.52 18.69 5.55
N LEU A 294 -27.04 19.19 4.41
CA LEU A 294 -25.79 18.69 3.78
C LEU A 294 -24.58 18.95 4.69
N LEU A 295 -24.46 20.17 5.23
CA LEU A 295 -23.35 20.51 6.12
C LEU A 295 -23.43 19.76 7.46
N ASN A 296 -24.66 19.53 7.96
CA ASN A 296 -24.88 18.71 9.15
C ASN A 296 -24.39 17.28 8.93
N THR A 297 -24.75 16.66 7.80
CA THR A 297 -24.27 15.32 7.42
C THR A 297 -22.75 15.29 7.27
N ALA A 298 -22.14 16.32 6.68
CA ALA A 298 -20.67 16.40 6.52
C ALA A 298 -19.95 16.49 7.87
N ILE A 299 -20.43 17.32 8.80
CA ILE A 299 -19.85 17.43 10.16
C ILE A 299 -20.03 16.12 10.92
N LEU A 300 -21.18 15.47 10.83
CA LEU A 300 -21.43 14.18 11.47
C LEU A 300 -20.55 13.07 10.86
N SER A 301 -20.36 13.08 9.54
CA SER A 301 -19.43 12.18 8.85
C SER A 301 -18.00 12.33 9.35
N LEU A 302 -17.52 13.56 9.46
CA LEU A 302 -16.20 13.86 10.02
C LEU A 302 -16.07 13.37 11.46
N ALA A 303 -17.10 13.63 12.30
CA ALA A 303 -17.13 13.17 13.68
C ALA A 303 -17.01 11.64 13.79
N LEU A 304 -17.71 10.90 12.91
CA LEU A 304 -17.68 9.44 12.87
C LEU A 304 -16.33 8.90 12.39
N VAL A 305 -15.69 9.55 11.41
CA VAL A 305 -14.31 9.21 11.01
C VAL A 305 -13.35 9.40 12.17
N LEU A 306 -13.41 10.55 12.85
CA LEU A 306 -12.55 10.85 14.00
C LEU A 306 -12.81 9.90 15.18
N MET A 307 -14.07 9.50 15.40
CA MET A 307 -14.42 8.53 16.44
C MET A 307 -13.81 7.16 16.14
N GLY A 308 -13.84 6.66 14.90
CA GLY A 308 -13.16 5.42 14.53
C GLY A 308 -11.63 5.55 14.62
N TYR A 309 -11.09 6.67 14.16
CA TYR A 309 -9.67 6.97 14.21
C TYR A 309 -9.12 7.10 15.63
N SER A 310 -9.95 7.44 16.61
CA SER A 310 -9.55 7.57 18.02
C SER A 310 -8.97 6.30 18.63
N SER A 311 -9.09 5.15 17.95
CA SER A 311 -8.39 3.91 18.31
C SER A 311 -6.87 4.08 18.47
N PHE A 312 -6.26 5.05 17.78
CA PHE A 312 -4.83 5.37 17.92
C PHE A 312 -4.42 5.92 19.30
N VAL A 313 -5.36 6.40 20.09
CA VAL A 313 -5.12 6.80 21.49
C VAL A 313 -4.61 5.60 22.31
N MET A 314 -5.01 4.37 21.94
CA MET A 314 -4.52 3.14 22.59
C MET A 314 -2.99 3.03 22.50
N ILE A 315 -2.39 3.36 21.35
CA ILE A 315 -0.92 3.31 21.16
C ILE A 315 -0.24 4.24 22.15
N LEU A 316 -0.69 5.50 22.25
CA LEU A 316 -0.15 6.49 23.17
C LEU A 316 -0.26 6.02 24.63
N VAL A 317 -1.44 5.55 25.04
CA VAL A 317 -1.71 5.07 26.41
C VAL A 317 -0.87 3.84 26.74
N ARG A 318 -0.71 2.92 25.79
CA ARG A 318 0.04 1.68 26.02
C ARG A 318 1.55 1.92 26.04
N SER A 319 2.09 2.78 25.18
CA SER A 319 3.50 3.16 25.21
C SER A 319 3.87 3.82 26.55
N ASN A 320 3.02 4.71 27.09
CA ASN A 320 3.25 5.27 28.43
C ASN A 320 3.23 4.24 29.57
N ALA A 321 2.71 3.04 29.36
CA ALA A 321 2.77 1.94 30.33
C ALA A 321 4.05 1.11 30.21
N ASN A 322 4.97 1.44 29.30
CA ASN A 322 6.27 0.79 29.07
C ASN A 322 6.12 -0.75 28.91
N PRO A 323 5.37 -1.22 27.93
CA PRO A 323 5.22 -2.66 27.69
C PRO A 323 6.53 -3.25 27.18
N PRO A 324 6.74 -4.58 27.30
CA PRO A 324 7.95 -5.24 26.79
C PRO A 324 8.22 -5.01 25.31
N LEU A 325 7.17 -4.97 24.47
CA LEU A 325 7.26 -4.59 23.08
C LEU A 325 6.65 -3.20 22.90
N ASP A 326 7.52 -2.21 22.64
CA ASP A 326 7.15 -0.81 22.46
C ASP A 326 7.97 -0.19 21.32
N GLU A 327 7.59 -0.48 20.09
CA GLU A 327 8.34 0.00 18.94
C GLU A 327 8.24 1.51 18.77
N ASN A 328 9.43 2.14 18.66
CA ASN A 328 9.61 3.59 18.55
C ASN A 328 9.15 4.41 19.77
N ASN A 329 8.69 3.77 20.82
CA ASN A 329 8.30 4.40 22.08
C ASN A 329 7.44 5.67 21.88
N PRO A 330 6.22 5.57 21.31
CA PRO A 330 5.37 6.73 21.01
C PRO A 330 4.63 7.25 22.24
N GLU A 331 5.35 7.61 23.31
CA GLU A 331 4.82 8.10 24.59
C GLU A 331 4.22 9.51 24.51
N THR A 332 4.64 10.30 23.52
CA THR A 332 4.21 11.67 23.33
C THR A 332 3.49 11.87 22.01
N LEU A 333 2.69 12.94 21.89
CA LEU A 333 2.02 13.28 20.63
C LEU A 333 3.00 13.51 19.48
N SER A 334 4.17 14.06 19.75
CA SER A 334 5.22 14.27 18.76
C SER A 334 5.80 12.94 18.25
N GLN A 335 6.07 12.00 19.16
CA GLN A 335 6.54 10.66 18.80
C GLN A 335 5.44 9.87 18.08
N LEU A 336 4.19 9.96 18.54
CA LEU A 336 3.04 9.38 17.85
C LEU A 336 2.89 9.93 16.42
N HIS A 337 3.12 11.22 16.20
CA HIS A 337 3.10 11.83 14.87
C HIS A 337 4.19 11.25 13.96
N SER A 338 5.43 11.09 14.46
CA SER A 338 6.55 10.46 13.75
C SER A 338 6.26 8.98 13.45
N TYR A 339 5.68 8.28 14.42
CA TYR A 339 5.22 6.90 14.30
C TYR A 339 4.17 6.72 13.19
N LEU A 340 3.13 7.57 13.16
CA LEU A 340 2.10 7.55 12.13
C LEU A 340 2.64 7.88 10.73
N LYS A 341 3.61 8.77 10.65
CA LYS A 341 4.31 9.09 9.39
C LYS A 341 5.27 8.00 8.92
N ARG A 342 5.51 6.98 9.74
CA ARG A 342 6.45 5.90 9.43
C ARG A 342 7.86 6.41 9.11
N GLU A 343 8.31 7.45 9.80
CA GLU A 343 9.59 8.13 9.50
C GLU A 343 10.79 7.20 9.56
N GLN A 344 10.75 6.14 10.38
CA GLN A 344 11.81 5.13 10.48
C GLN A 344 12.10 4.39 9.16
N TYR A 345 11.09 4.23 8.29
CA TYR A 345 11.26 3.53 7.01
C TYR A 345 11.80 4.44 5.91
N GLY A 346 11.93 5.74 6.18
CA GLY A 346 12.31 6.75 5.20
C GLY A 346 11.24 6.97 4.12
N THR A 347 11.62 7.70 3.09
CA THR A 347 10.75 8.02 1.96
C THR A 347 11.26 7.35 0.69
N TRP A 348 10.32 6.94 -0.17
CA TRP A 348 10.65 6.49 -1.52
C TRP A 348 9.98 7.40 -2.55
N PRO A 349 10.66 7.68 -3.66
CA PRO A 349 10.15 8.59 -4.66
C PRO A 349 9.05 7.92 -5.49
N ILE A 350 7.91 8.62 -5.66
CA ILE A 350 6.78 8.14 -6.47
C ILE A 350 6.67 8.93 -7.76
N LEU A 351 6.57 10.27 -7.67
CA LEU A 351 6.35 11.14 -8.82
C LEU A 351 7.66 11.67 -9.43
N SER A 352 8.61 12.02 -8.59
CA SER A 352 9.94 12.47 -9.01
C SER A 352 10.97 12.08 -7.98
N GLY A 353 12.21 11.87 -8.39
CA GLY A 353 13.29 11.54 -7.48
C GLY A 353 14.46 10.86 -8.17
N ARG A 354 15.34 10.28 -7.35
CA ARG A 354 16.60 9.70 -7.75
C ARG A 354 16.47 8.34 -8.45
N PHE A 355 17.46 7.99 -9.24
CA PHE A 355 17.79 6.62 -9.57
C PHE A 355 18.63 5.96 -8.45
N TRP A 356 18.78 4.63 -8.52
CA TRP A 356 19.54 3.86 -7.53
C TRP A 356 21.02 4.28 -7.43
N ASN A 357 21.61 4.75 -8.52
CA ASN A 357 23.00 5.20 -8.61
C ASN A 357 23.14 6.73 -8.72
N SER A 358 22.08 7.50 -8.51
CA SER A 358 22.17 8.95 -8.49
C SER A 358 23.13 9.40 -7.39
N PRO A 359 24.08 10.29 -7.67
CA PRO A 359 24.96 10.82 -6.67
C PRO A 359 24.19 11.65 -5.65
N ALA A 360 24.41 11.32 -4.38
CA ALA A 360 23.87 12.11 -3.29
C ALA A 360 24.69 13.39 -3.14
N TYR A 361 24.03 14.51 -3.07
CA TYR A 361 24.68 15.76 -2.76
C TYR A 361 24.98 15.80 -1.25
N SER A 362 26.25 15.70 -0.90
CA SER A 362 26.69 15.75 0.50
C SER A 362 27.08 17.15 0.96
N ASP A 363 26.86 18.15 0.13
CA ASP A 363 27.24 19.52 0.41
C ASP A 363 26.11 20.22 1.18
N CYS A 364 26.16 20.13 2.51
CA CYS A 364 25.28 20.85 3.40
C CYS A 364 25.77 22.30 3.56
N SER A 365 25.68 23.10 2.52
CA SER A 365 25.75 24.55 2.68
C SER A 365 24.47 25.05 3.34
N GLU A 366 24.56 26.13 4.09
CA GLU A 366 23.40 26.77 4.72
C GLU A 366 22.28 27.10 3.72
N ASP A 367 22.65 27.31 2.45
CA ASP A 367 21.73 27.61 1.37
C ASP A 367 20.95 26.40 0.84
N HIS A 368 21.38 25.18 1.16
CA HIS A 368 20.75 23.94 0.72
C HIS A 368 19.96 23.22 1.82
N LEU A 369 20.03 23.73 3.02
CA LEU A 369 19.08 23.36 4.08
C LEU A 369 17.75 24.01 3.68
N GLY A 370 16.75 23.20 3.39
CA GLY A 370 15.41 23.68 3.05
C GLY A 370 14.85 24.68 4.06
N PRO A 371 13.67 25.27 3.84
CA PRO A 371 13.14 26.40 4.62
C PRO A 371 13.05 26.16 6.12
N ASP A 372 13.31 24.96 6.59
CA ASP A 372 13.21 24.57 7.99
C ASP A 372 14.58 24.58 8.70
N LYS A 373 15.31 25.71 8.58
CA LYS A 373 16.52 25.96 9.36
C LYS A 373 16.29 25.92 10.89
N SER A 374 15.03 25.97 11.32
CA SER A 374 14.61 25.97 12.72
C SER A 374 14.61 24.58 13.37
N SER A 375 14.68 23.51 12.59
CA SER A 375 14.53 22.12 13.09
C SER A 375 15.85 21.45 13.52
N PHE A 376 16.98 22.11 13.37
CA PHE A 376 18.28 21.57 13.78
C PHE A 376 18.65 21.97 15.22
N MET A 377 18.55 21.03 16.12
CA MET A 377 19.09 21.19 17.45
C MET A 377 20.59 20.93 17.52
N LYS A 378 21.29 21.77 18.25
CA LYS A 378 22.72 21.68 18.49
C LYS A 378 22.97 20.93 19.78
N VAL A 379 23.78 19.86 19.70
CA VAL A 379 24.17 19.10 20.87
C VAL A 379 25.48 19.68 21.44
N PHE A 380 25.40 20.14 22.64
CA PHE A 380 26.54 20.65 23.36
C PHE A 380 26.94 19.63 24.42
N SER A 381 28.22 19.34 24.46
CA SER A 381 28.76 18.44 25.46
C SER A 381 29.79 19.17 26.31
N LEU A 382 29.57 19.14 27.58
CA LEU A 382 30.40 19.71 28.60
C LEU A 382 31.05 18.61 29.42
N THR A 383 32.39 18.48 29.32
CA THR A 383 33.14 17.52 30.13
C THR A 383 33.96 18.25 31.15
N CYS A 384 33.70 18.01 32.44
CA CYS A 384 34.48 18.53 33.56
C CYS A 384 34.86 17.39 34.51
N LYS A 385 36.16 17.27 34.84
CA LYS A 385 36.66 16.27 35.81
C LYS A 385 36.17 14.83 35.56
N GLY A 386 36.06 14.43 34.30
CA GLY A 386 35.57 13.10 33.90
C GLY A 386 34.06 12.93 33.83
N ASN A 387 33.25 13.89 34.29
CA ASN A 387 31.81 13.91 34.13
C ASN A 387 31.42 14.68 32.88
N THR A 388 30.59 14.11 32.06
CA THR A 388 30.12 14.71 30.81
C THR A 388 28.63 14.89 30.90
N GLN A 389 28.18 16.10 30.55
CA GLN A 389 26.79 16.44 30.39
C GLN A 389 26.53 16.92 28.96
N GLU A 390 25.58 16.34 28.29
CA GLU A 390 25.10 16.78 26.97
C GLU A 390 23.93 17.72 27.13
N VAL A 391 23.99 18.81 26.39
CA VAL A 391 22.97 19.88 26.47
C VAL A 391 22.54 20.23 25.07
N LEU A 392 21.23 20.33 24.83
CA LEU A 392 20.65 20.67 23.54
C LEU A 392 20.18 22.12 23.48
N SER A 393 20.48 22.80 22.40
CA SER A 393 19.98 24.18 22.18
C SER A 393 19.77 24.46 20.69
N ASN A 394 18.75 25.25 20.42
CA ASN A 394 18.46 25.75 19.06
C ASN A 394 19.30 26.96 18.68
N ASP A 395 19.86 27.68 19.66
CA ASP A 395 20.61 28.90 19.41
C ASP A 395 21.94 28.94 20.17
N THR A 396 23.00 29.25 19.44
CA THR A 396 24.32 29.47 19.99
C THR A 396 24.40 30.73 20.85
N SER A 397 23.50 31.69 20.68
CA SER A 397 23.45 32.93 21.45
C SER A 397 23.09 32.67 22.92
N ASP A 398 22.22 31.72 23.19
CA ASP A 398 21.81 31.35 24.54
C ASP A 398 22.97 30.71 25.32
N ILE A 399 23.76 29.87 24.65
CA ILE A 399 24.92 29.25 25.24
C ILE A 399 26.03 30.30 25.52
N LYS A 400 26.23 31.26 24.60
CA LYS A 400 27.18 32.36 24.83
C LYS A 400 26.80 33.22 26.02
N LYS A 401 25.51 33.50 26.19
CA LYS A 401 24.99 34.26 27.37
C LYS A 401 25.23 33.49 28.65
N LEU A 402 25.13 32.18 28.64
CA LEU A 402 25.30 31.34 29.81
C LEU A 402 26.78 31.16 30.22
N ILE A 403 27.65 31.08 29.21
CA ILE A 403 29.07 30.80 29.41
C ILE A 403 29.85 32.08 29.77
N LYS A 404 29.36 33.25 29.36
CA LYS A 404 29.97 34.52 29.63
C LYS A 404 30.22 34.78 31.14
N PRO A 405 29.28 34.49 32.06
CA PRO A 405 29.50 34.62 33.49
C PRO A 405 30.53 33.66 34.08
N LEU A 406 30.83 32.58 33.34
CA LEU A 406 31.74 31.52 33.77
C LEU A 406 33.17 31.69 33.25
N ASN A 407 33.50 32.82 32.63
CA ASN A 407 34.81 33.11 32.04
C ASN A 407 35.31 32.03 31.06
N LEU A 408 34.41 31.38 30.35
CA LEU A 408 34.75 30.37 29.37
C LEU A 408 34.82 30.98 27.98
N HIS A 409 35.89 30.71 27.26
CA HIS A 409 36.05 31.10 25.86
C HIS A 409 35.57 29.98 24.92
N ILE A 410 34.67 30.30 24.00
CA ILE A 410 34.22 29.39 22.96
C ILE A 410 35.04 29.65 21.70
N ARG A 411 35.73 28.61 21.21
CA ARG A 411 36.21 28.59 19.83
C ARG A 411 35.20 27.85 18.94
N PHE A 412 34.77 28.57 17.94
CA PHE A 412 33.85 28.04 16.94
C PHE A 412 34.63 27.52 15.72
N PHE A 413 34.41 26.27 15.33
CA PHE A 413 34.90 25.69 14.07
C PHE A 413 33.70 25.15 13.31
N LYS A 414 33.53 25.61 12.09
CA LYS A 414 32.54 25.12 11.19
C LYS A 414 33.22 24.13 10.24
N GLY A 415 32.61 22.95 10.09
CA GLY A 415 33.10 21.95 9.18
C GLY A 415 31.95 21.12 8.61
N ARG A 416 32.24 20.42 7.54
CA ARG A 416 31.29 19.54 6.87
C ARG A 416 31.78 18.12 6.92
N GLU A 417 30.94 17.20 7.41
CA GLU A 417 31.15 15.77 7.31
C GLU A 417 29.98 15.09 6.66
N SER A 418 30.24 14.37 5.57
CA SER A 418 29.26 13.53 4.93
C SER A 418 28.94 12.33 5.82
N ASN A 419 27.72 12.22 6.28
CA ASN A 419 27.11 11.00 6.83
C ASN A 419 27.52 10.52 8.20
N LYS A 420 28.21 11.27 9.04
CA LYS A 420 28.53 10.78 10.38
C LYS A 420 28.26 11.83 11.44
N PHE A 421 27.23 11.57 12.17
CA PHE A 421 27.04 12.08 13.49
C PHE A 421 28.16 11.49 14.36
N ARG A 422 29.16 12.21 14.70
CA ARG A 422 30.16 11.77 15.67
C ARG A 422 30.44 12.82 16.69
N TYR A 423 30.30 12.36 17.84
CA TYR A 423 30.55 13.05 19.03
C TYR A 423 31.78 12.46 19.70
N SER A 424 32.69 13.27 20.09
CA SER A 424 33.84 12.90 20.93
C SER A 424 33.74 13.63 22.25
N LEU A 425 33.49 12.87 23.28
CA LEU A 425 33.46 13.34 24.67
C LEU A 425 34.78 13.98 25.11
N VAL A 426 35.90 13.49 24.60
CA VAL A 426 37.24 13.92 24.97
C VAL A 426 37.58 15.29 24.38
N GLU A 427 36.98 15.68 23.25
CA GLU A 427 37.35 16.86 22.49
C GLU A 427 36.42 18.05 22.64
N LYS A 428 35.38 17.97 23.49
CA LYS A 428 34.40 19.07 23.71
C LYS A 428 33.75 19.55 22.42
N LYS A 429 33.19 18.66 21.60
CA LYS A 429 32.67 18.95 20.26
C LYS A 429 31.17 18.96 20.20
N LEU A 430 30.64 19.79 19.32
CA LEU A 430 29.26 19.93 19.01
C LEU A 430 28.96 19.43 17.60
N SER A 431 27.98 18.57 17.45
CA SER A 431 27.59 18.04 16.16
C SER A 431 26.14 18.37 15.80
N PHE A 432 25.88 18.61 14.51
CA PHE A 432 24.56 18.78 13.95
C PHE A 432 24.30 17.67 12.97
N MET A 433 23.06 17.38 12.71
CA MET A 433 22.67 16.57 11.56
C MET A 433 23.06 17.29 10.28
N ASN A 434 23.91 16.68 9.46
CA ASN A 434 24.42 17.17 8.18
C ASN A 434 25.35 18.40 8.21
N GLU A 435 25.39 19.14 9.26
CA GLU A 435 26.35 20.22 9.48
C GLU A 435 26.88 20.10 10.90
N TRP A 436 28.17 20.13 11.06
CA TRP A 436 28.76 20.14 12.39
C TRP A 436 29.44 21.46 12.64
N ALA A 437 29.26 21.96 13.84
CA ALA A 437 30.01 23.08 14.38
C ALA A 437 30.72 22.61 15.62
N LEU A 438 32.03 22.77 15.62
CA LEU A 438 32.85 22.44 16.75
C LEU A 438 32.91 23.66 17.69
N TYR A 439 32.41 23.50 18.89
CA TYR A 439 32.57 24.47 19.95
C TYR A 439 33.61 23.88 20.94
N GLN A 440 34.74 24.50 21.02
CA GLN A 440 35.75 24.17 22.00
C GLN A 440 35.70 25.14 23.18
N PHE A 441 35.42 24.61 24.35
CA PHE A 441 35.44 25.39 25.57
C PHE A 441 36.86 25.45 26.13
N LYS A 442 37.41 26.63 26.27
CA LYS A 442 38.68 26.85 27.00
C LYS A 442 38.36 27.54 28.30
N GLY A 443 38.66 26.87 29.41
CA GLY A 443 38.54 27.42 30.76
C GLY A 443 38.81 26.37 31.83
N GLN A 444 38.95 26.80 33.06
CA GLN A 444 39.12 25.85 34.17
C GLN A 444 37.75 25.32 34.56
N CYS A 445 37.53 24.04 34.39
CA CYS A 445 36.29 23.34 34.67
C CYS A 445 35.90 23.32 36.16
N ASP A 446 36.81 23.67 37.04
CA ASP A 446 36.60 23.69 38.50
C ASP A 446 35.54 24.69 38.96
N THR A 447 35.25 25.70 38.15
CA THR A 447 34.26 26.74 38.45
C THR A 447 32.89 26.53 37.81
N ILE A 448 32.67 25.43 37.05
CA ILE A 448 31.40 25.16 36.41
C ILE A 448 30.49 24.36 37.37
N ASN A 449 29.47 25.01 37.85
CA ASN A 449 28.38 24.34 38.56
C ASN A 449 27.36 23.89 37.55
N LEU A 450 27.29 22.57 37.29
CA LEU A 450 26.35 21.97 36.33
C LEU A 450 24.88 22.17 36.73
N GLU A 451 24.58 22.27 38.03
CA GLU A 451 23.23 22.58 38.50
C GLU A 451 22.82 24.02 38.14
N LEU A 452 23.76 24.96 38.29
CA LEU A 452 23.53 26.37 37.93
C LEU A 452 23.38 26.52 36.42
N LEU A 453 24.13 25.72 35.66
CA LEU A 453 24.01 25.64 34.20
C LEU A 453 22.62 25.18 33.79
N ASN A 454 22.12 24.10 34.36
CA ASN A 454 20.77 23.56 34.10
C ASN A 454 19.64 24.51 34.54
N LYS A 455 19.83 25.17 35.70
CA LYS A 455 18.83 26.12 36.23
C LYS A 455 18.69 27.38 35.39
N ASN A 456 19.74 27.82 34.74
CA ASN A 456 19.78 29.02 33.90
C ASN A 456 19.55 28.76 32.41
N LEU A 457 19.23 27.53 32.01
CA LEU A 457 18.96 27.12 30.66
C LEU A 457 17.52 26.65 30.47
N PRO A 458 16.51 27.49 30.60
CA PRO A 458 15.11 27.06 30.51
C PRO A 458 14.73 26.54 29.12
N LYS A 459 15.56 26.79 28.09
CA LYS A 459 15.38 26.33 26.71
C LYS A 459 16.45 25.32 26.26
N VAL A 460 17.33 24.95 27.17
CA VAL A 460 18.37 23.95 26.93
C VAL A 460 18.04 22.76 27.79
N LEU A 461 17.94 21.65 27.14
CA LEU A 461 17.41 20.43 27.72
C LEU A 461 18.58 19.48 28.02
N SER A 462 18.61 18.97 29.23
CA SER A 462 19.57 17.95 29.63
C SER A 462 19.05 16.56 29.22
N PHE A 463 19.93 15.75 28.67
CA PHE A 463 19.58 14.37 28.32
C PHE A 463 19.27 13.48 29.52
N GLN A 464 19.61 13.92 30.73
CA GLN A 464 19.36 13.16 31.95
C GLN A 464 18.00 13.45 32.58
N ASP A 465 17.26 14.40 32.06
CA ASP A 465 15.94 14.77 32.61
C ASP A 465 14.82 13.95 31.95
N GLU A 466 14.23 13.07 32.73
CA GLU A 466 13.16 12.16 32.23
C GLU A 466 11.92 12.90 31.72
N ILE A 467 11.68 14.10 32.22
CA ILE A 467 10.49 14.91 31.89
C ILE A 467 10.59 15.50 30.47
N THR A 468 11.77 15.65 29.93
CA THR A 468 12.02 16.29 28.64
C THR A 468 12.27 15.32 27.49
N LYS A 469 12.33 14.03 27.75
CA LYS A 469 12.63 12.99 26.76
C LYS A 469 11.75 13.05 25.51
N GLY A 470 10.48 13.32 25.65
CA GLY A 470 9.52 13.21 24.57
C GLY A 470 9.70 14.22 23.43
N TYR A 471 9.99 15.47 23.73
CA TYR A 471 10.05 16.54 22.70
C TYR A 471 11.40 16.63 22.02
N ILE A 472 12.44 16.11 22.62
CA ILE A 472 13.82 16.16 22.13
C ILE A 472 14.18 14.97 21.29
N ASP A 473 13.71 13.79 21.63
CA ASP A 473 14.04 12.54 20.95
C ASP A 473 13.63 12.54 19.48
N ASN A 474 12.62 13.31 19.11
CA ASN A 474 12.22 13.49 17.71
C ASN A 474 13.26 14.21 16.84
N LEU A 475 14.16 14.94 17.44
CA LEU A 475 15.24 15.64 16.73
C LEU A 475 16.53 14.82 16.73
N LYS A 476 16.63 13.88 17.66
CA LYS A 476 17.74 12.94 17.80
C LYS A 476 17.65 11.89 16.68
N GLY A 477 18.55 11.93 15.74
CA GLY A 477 18.61 10.93 14.67
C GLY A 477 17.86 11.27 13.39
N LYS A 478 17.16 12.40 13.29
CA LYS A 478 16.69 12.90 11.99
C LYS A 478 17.90 13.21 11.13
N ARG A 479 18.27 12.23 10.30
CA ARG A 479 19.22 12.48 9.21
C ARG A 479 18.51 13.38 8.23
N GLY A 480 19.13 14.51 7.88
CA GLY A 480 18.64 15.32 6.77
C GLY A 480 18.47 14.44 5.53
N ASP A 481 17.40 14.64 4.80
CA ASP A 481 17.18 13.93 3.56
C ASP A 481 18.37 14.17 2.64
N LYS A 482 18.89 13.09 2.03
CA LYS A 482 19.93 13.22 1.03
C LYS A 482 19.38 14.02 -0.14
N LEU A 483 19.98 15.16 -0.41
CA LEU A 483 19.63 15.97 -1.55
C LEU A 483 20.27 15.40 -2.82
N TYR A 484 19.54 15.40 -3.90
CA TYR A 484 20.01 14.97 -5.21
C TYR A 484 19.90 16.12 -6.19
N LEU A 485 20.94 16.28 -7.04
CA LEU A 485 20.90 17.31 -8.08
C LEU A 485 19.77 17.00 -9.06
N PRO A 486 18.99 18.02 -9.51
CA PRO A 486 17.86 17.82 -10.40
C PRO A 486 18.21 17.07 -11.69
N GLU A 487 19.42 17.26 -12.22
CA GLU A 487 19.93 16.59 -13.42
C GLU A 487 20.11 15.07 -13.26
N TYR A 488 20.23 14.57 -12.01
CA TYR A 488 20.34 13.14 -11.66
C TYR A 488 19.05 12.57 -11.12
N THR A 489 17.95 13.30 -11.29
CA THR A 489 16.60 12.83 -10.92
C THR A 489 15.79 12.52 -12.19
N THR A 490 14.72 11.79 -12.01
CA THR A 490 13.77 11.47 -13.08
C THR A 490 12.33 11.64 -12.60
N LEU A 491 11.43 11.80 -13.55
CA LEU A 491 10.00 11.65 -13.32
C LEU A 491 9.67 10.17 -13.17
N PHE A 492 8.77 9.85 -12.23
CA PHE A 492 8.25 8.52 -12.02
C PHE A 492 9.34 7.44 -11.80
N PRO A 493 10.26 7.64 -10.82
CA PRO A 493 11.39 6.74 -10.61
C PRO A 493 10.94 5.38 -10.07
N ARG A 494 11.34 4.31 -10.76
CA ARG A 494 11.06 2.92 -10.37
C ARG A 494 12.32 2.23 -9.86
N MET A 495 13.47 2.51 -10.45
CA MET A 495 14.78 1.98 -10.07
C MET A 495 15.52 2.93 -9.09
N TYR A 496 14.99 3.12 -7.89
CA TYR A 496 15.46 4.15 -6.95
C TYR A 496 16.30 3.61 -5.78
N ARG A 497 16.22 2.32 -5.46
CA ARG A 497 16.83 1.75 -4.26
C ARG A 497 18.32 1.51 -4.45
N GLN A 498 19.14 2.18 -3.64
CA GLN A 498 20.61 1.97 -3.61
C GLN A 498 20.94 0.51 -3.25
N GLY A 499 21.98 -0.04 -3.85
CA GLY A 499 22.41 -1.42 -3.63
C GLY A 499 21.72 -2.48 -4.48
N GLU A 500 20.66 -2.14 -5.23
CA GLU A 500 19.91 -3.11 -6.04
C GLU A 500 20.26 -3.07 -7.54
N GLY A 501 21.33 -2.37 -7.91
CA GLY A 501 21.73 -2.16 -9.32
C GLY A 501 21.85 -3.43 -10.15
N SER A 502 22.48 -4.48 -9.60
CA SER A 502 22.64 -5.78 -10.26
C SER A 502 21.29 -6.45 -10.56
N LYS A 503 20.34 -6.34 -9.61
CA LYS A 503 19.01 -6.92 -9.78
C LYS A 503 18.17 -6.15 -10.79
N TYR A 504 18.24 -4.80 -10.78
CA TYR A 504 17.61 -3.99 -11.82
C TYR A 504 18.08 -4.36 -13.21
N LYS A 505 19.38 -4.58 -13.36
CA LYS A 505 20.01 -4.99 -14.60
C LYS A 505 19.48 -6.32 -15.12
N VAL A 506 19.36 -7.31 -14.24
CA VAL A 506 18.79 -8.63 -14.63
C VAL A 506 17.36 -8.49 -15.13
N TRP A 507 16.55 -7.63 -14.51
CA TRP A 507 15.15 -7.46 -14.88
C TRP A 507 14.90 -6.66 -16.15
N CYS A 508 15.73 -5.68 -16.48
CA CYS A 508 15.47 -4.79 -17.62
C CYS A 508 16.64 -4.71 -18.64
N GLY A 509 17.67 -5.53 -18.48
CA GLY A 509 18.82 -5.48 -19.41
C GLY A 509 19.52 -4.14 -19.41
N TYR A 510 19.53 -3.46 -18.25
CA TYR A 510 19.98 -2.10 -18.08
C TYR A 510 21.39 -1.86 -18.62
N GLU A 511 21.55 -0.96 -19.54
CA GLU A 511 22.81 -0.49 -20.12
C GLU A 511 23.14 0.94 -19.69
N GLY A 512 22.12 1.70 -19.32
CA GLY A 512 22.23 3.09 -18.92
C GLY A 512 22.21 4.10 -20.08
N ASN A 513 22.02 5.35 -19.72
CA ASN A 513 22.03 6.45 -20.69
C ASN A 513 23.47 6.92 -20.91
N THR A 514 24.12 6.48 -21.98
CA THR A 514 25.51 6.81 -22.33
C THR A 514 25.75 8.29 -22.55
N ASN A 515 24.70 9.08 -22.77
CA ASN A 515 24.79 10.54 -22.91
C ASN A 515 24.81 11.26 -21.54
N LYS A 516 24.54 10.55 -20.46
CA LYS A 516 24.55 11.09 -19.10
C LYS A 516 25.49 10.23 -18.20
N PRO A 517 26.82 10.29 -18.41
CA PRO A 517 27.72 9.66 -17.48
C PRO A 517 27.53 10.29 -16.10
N LEU A 518 27.66 9.47 -15.07
CA LEU A 518 27.78 10.01 -13.71
C LEU A 518 28.99 10.97 -13.71
N PRO A 519 28.86 12.18 -13.13
CA PRO A 519 29.96 13.06 -13.05
C PRO A 519 31.13 12.35 -12.36
N ALA A 520 32.34 12.62 -12.80
CA ALA A 520 33.52 12.32 -12.00
C ALA A 520 33.28 13.04 -10.68
N LEU A 521 32.82 12.30 -9.69
CA LEU A 521 32.26 12.82 -8.46
C LEU A 521 33.34 13.50 -7.65
N GLY A 522 33.60 14.76 -7.93
CA GLY A 522 34.57 15.61 -7.26
C GLY A 522 34.35 15.78 -5.77
N GLN A 523 33.38 15.06 -5.22
CA GLN A 523 32.97 15.23 -3.83
C GLN A 523 32.70 13.94 -3.06
N ILE A 524 32.75 12.77 -3.70
CA ILE A 524 32.69 11.50 -2.98
C ILE A 524 34.08 10.93 -2.92
N ASN A 525 34.52 10.56 -1.73
CA ASN A 525 35.76 9.88 -1.36
C ASN A 525 36.77 9.65 -2.50
N LYS A 526 37.93 10.31 -2.48
CA LYS A 526 38.96 10.33 -3.53
C LYS A 526 39.30 8.97 -4.16
N MET A 527 39.20 7.87 -3.39
CA MET A 527 39.47 6.51 -3.92
C MET A 527 38.34 6.00 -4.85
N LEU A 528 37.09 6.28 -4.54
CA LEU A 528 35.96 5.94 -5.42
C LEU A 528 35.99 6.80 -6.70
N GLN A 529 36.37 8.06 -6.58
CA GLN A 529 36.53 8.99 -7.68
C GLN A 529 37.56 8.51 -8.71
N GLN A 530 38.71 8.03 -8.25
CA GLN A 530 39.78 7.51 -9.11
C GLN A 530 39.25 6.29 -9.90
N SER A 531 38.67 5.33 -9.20
CA SER A 531 38.12 4.11 -9.83
C SER A 531 37.01 4.39 -10.86
N TYR A 532 36.11 5.36 -10.62
CA TYR A 532 35.09 5.74 -11.59
C TYR A 532 35.68 6.46 -12.79
N THR A 533 36.64 7.35 -12.59
CA THR A 533 37.29 8.08 -13.67
C THR A 533 38.03 7.10 -14.59
N ASP A 534 38.76 6.15 -14.03
CA ASP A 534 39.50 5.13 -14.78
C ASP A 534 38.58 4.22 -15.58
N ARG A 535 37.48 3.75 -15.00
CA ARG A 535 36.48 2.93 -15.69
C ARG A 535 35.79 3.71 -16.81
N TYR A 536 35.46 4.95 -16.60
CA TYR A 536 34.86 5.79 -17.64
C TYR A 536 35.79 6.07 -18.81
N GLN A 537 37.09 6.32 -18.55
CA GLN A 537 38.11 6.44 -19.59
C GLN A 537 38.29 5.12 -20.36
N GLN A 538 38.26 3.99 -19.64
CA GLN A 538 38.33 2.67 -20.23
C GLN A 538 37.11 2.39 -21.12
N TYR A 539 35.91 2.72 -20.66
CA TYR A 539 34.70 2.64 -21.48
C TYR A 539 34.81 3.45 -22.76
N LYS A 540 35.23 4.73 -22.66
CA LYS A 540 35.42 5.59 -23.83
C LYS A 540 36.42 5.03 -24.82
N ALA A 541 37.54 4.54 -24.36
CA ALA A 541 38.55 3.92 -25.21
C ALA A 541 38.00 2.69 -25.93
N LEU A 542 37.32 1.78 -25.23
CA LEU A 542 36.70 0.59 -25.80
C LEU A 542 35.63 0.95 -26.85
N MET A 543 34.78 1.93 -26.57
CA MET A 543 33.75 2.37 -27.53
C MET A 543 34.38 3.08 -28.76
N SER A 544 35.44 3.82 -28.55
CA SER A 544 36.18 4.42 -29.66
C SER A 544 36.78 3.37 -30.62
N TYR A 545 37.37 2.32 -30.05
CA TYR A 545 37.88 1.17 -30.86
C TYR A 545 36.73 0.36 -31.48
N ALA A 546 35.66 0.13 -30.77
CA ALA A 546 34.50 -0.60 -31.28
C ALA A 546 33.78 0.14 -32.43
N ASN A 547 33.86 1.46 -32.47
CA ASN A 547 33.29 2.29 -33.54
C ASN A 547 34.27 2.51 -34.73
N ASN A 548 35.51 2.06 -34.63
CA ASN A 548 36.47 2.12 -35.70
C ASN A 548 36.13 1.11 -36.80
N THR A 549 35.68 1.59 -37.95
CA THR A 549 35.27 0.78 -39.11
C THR A 549 36.38 -0.03 -39.76
N SER A 550 37.64 0.25 -39.42
CA SER A 550 38.81 -0.47 -39.96
C SER A 550 39.10 -1.77 -39.22
N ALA A 551 38.45 -2.03 -38.07
CA ALA A 551 38.61 -3.27 -37.30
C ALA A 551 37.64 -4.40 -37.76
N PRO A 552 38.02 -5.69 -37.70
CA PRO A 552 37.13 -6.82 -38.01
C PRO A 552 35.84 -6.78 -37.18
N ASP A 553 34.73 -7.17 -37.77
CA ASP A 553 33.40 -7.10 -37.12
C ASP A 553 33.32 -7.88 -35.79
N ASN A 554 33.91 -9.05 -35.71
CA ASN A 554 33.95 -9.86 -34.49
C ASN A 554 34.70 -9.16 -33.36
N ASN A 555 35.76 -8.43 -33.63
CA ASN A 555 36.49 -7.68 -32.62
C ASN A 555 35.70 -6.46 -32.18
N ARG A 556 34.98 -5.81 -33.07
CA ARG A 556 34.10 -4.66 -32.72
C ARG A 556 32.97 -5.07 -31.81
N GLN A 557 32.35 -6.22 -32.10
CA GLN A 557 31.28 -6.75 -31.28
C GLN A 557 31.80 -7.12 -29.87
N TYR A 558 32.93 -7.83 -29.79
CA TYR A 558 33.58 -8.18 -28.51
C TYR A 558 33.93 -6.93 -27.66
N LEU A 559 34.46 -5.88 -28.28
CA LEU A 559 34.76 -4.63 -27.57
C LEU A 559 33.50 -3.91 -27.13
N ARG A 560 32.39 -3.96 -27.88
CA ARG A 560 31.08 -3.46 -27.47
C ARG A 560 30.55 -4.23 -26.27
N ASP A 561 30.67 -5.53 -26.26
CA ASP A 561 30.22 -6.39 -25.16
C ASP A 561 30.98 -6.07 -23.87
N ILE A 562 32.30 -5.89 -23.93
CA ILE A 562 33.11 -5.46 -22.77
C ILE A 562 32.73 -4.05 -22.32
N ALA A 563 32.54 -3.11 -23.26
CA ALA A 563 32.13 -1.75 -22.92
C ALA A 563 30.73 -1.74 -22.29
N THR A 564 29.82 -2.55 -22.80
CA THR A 564 28.50 -2.77 -22.26
C THR A 564 28.56 -3.33 -20.83
N ASP A 565 29.42 -4.30 -20.56
CA ASP A 565 29.63 -4.84 -19.23
C ASP A 565 30.18 -3.81 -18.26
N LEU A 566 31.13 -2.99 -18.68
CA LEU A 566 31.61 -1.86 -17.87
C LEU A 566 30.53 -0.82 -17.59
N SER A 567 29.65 -0.52 -18.56
CA SER A 567 28.53 0.41 -18.37
C SER A 567 27.51 -0.11 -17.37
N LYS A 568 27.35 -1.42 -17.32
CA LYS A 568 26.45 -2.11 -16.39
C LYS A 568 26.89 -1.99 -14.92
N ASP A 569 28.14 -1.63 -14.65
CA ASP A 569 28.66 -1.39 -13.29
C ASP A 569 28.21 -0.05 -12.68
N GLY A 570 27.21 0.61 -13.26
CA GLY A 570 26.62 1.84 -12.71
C GLY A 570 27.33 3.13 -13.14
N LEU A 571 28.08 3.11 -14.24
CA LEU A 571 28.74 4.31 -14.79
C LEU A 571 27.76 5.33 -15.37
N PHE A 572 26.58 4.89 -15.74
CA PHE A 572 25.52 5.70 -16.33
C PHE A 572 24.23 5.64 -15.53
N LEU A 573 23.47 6.73 -15.57
CA LEU A 573 22.10 6.70 -15.05
C LEU A 573 21.22 5.81 -15.91
N PRO A 574 20.25 5.10 -15.34
CA PRO A 574 19.23 4.44 -16.12
C PRO A 574 18.52 5.41 -17.07
N SER A 575 18.15 4.93 -18.24
CA SER A 575 17.29 5.68 -19.15
C SER A 575 15.83 5.64 -18.65
N PHE A 576 15.00 6.56 -19.09
CA PHE A 576 13.58 6.57 -18.78
C PHE A 576 12.88 5.30 -19.32
N THR A 577 13.30 4.82 -20.48
CA THR A 577 12.76 3.58 -21.08
C THR A 577 13.05 2.36 -20.21
N GLU A 578 14.29 2.20 -19.74
CA GLU A 578 14.66 1.11 -18.83
C GLU A 578 13.91 1.18 -17.49
N ASN A 579 13.70 2.41 -17.00
CA ASN A 579 12.89 2.63 -15.81
C ASN A 579 11.44 2.19 -16.00
N LEU A 580 10.82 2.46 -17.16
CA LEU A 580 9.50 1.95 -17.52
C LEU A 580 9.51 0.44 -17.78
N GLN A 581 10.54 -0.10 -18.40
CA GLN A 581 10.70 -1.53 -18.63
C GLN A 581 10.72 -2.30 -17.29
N PHE A 582 11.41 -1.77 -16.28
CA PHE A 582 11.36 -2.33 -14.92
C PHE A 582 9.95 -2.29 -14.32
N LEU A 583 9.18 -1.20 -14.51
CA LEU A 583 7.77 -1.14 -14.11
C LEU A 583 6.96 -2.28 -14.73
N PHE A 584 7.07 -2.46 -16.04
CA PHE A 584 6.26 -3.46 -16.75
C PHE A 584 6.70 -4.89 -16.46
N GLN A 585 7.99 -5.17 -16.49
CA GLN A 585 8.49 -6.56 -16.35
C GLN A 585 8.48 -7.03 -14.89
N TYR A 586 8.93 -6.18 -13.96
CA TYR A 586 8.99 -6.57 -12.56
C TYR A 586 7.74 -6.17 -11.79
N GLN A 587 7.43 -4.86 -11.72
CA GLN A 587 6.41 -4.40 -10.80
C GLN A 587 4.98 -4.78 -11.24
N LEU A 588 4.65 -4.68 -12.53
CA LEU A 588 3.33 -5.07 -13.03
C LEU A 588 3.25 -6.56 -13.35
N ASN A 589 4.21 -7.12 -14.10
CA ASN A 589 4.11 -8.51 -14.50
C ASN A 589 4.44 -9.47 -13.35
N TRP A 590 5.61 -9.33 -12.70
CA TRP A 590 6.04 -10.27 -11.66
C TRP A 590 5.32 -10.04 -10.33
N MET A 591 5.19 -8.78 -9.88
CA MET A 591 4.66 -8.44 -8.55
C MET A 591 3.14 -8.16 -8.53
N TYR A 592 2.43 -8.27 -9.67
CA TYR A 592 0.97 -8.13 -9.69
C TYR A 592 0.28 -9.15 -10.60
N LEU A 593 0.60 -9.18 -11.92
CA LEU A 593 -0.10 -10.07 -12.84
C LEU A 593 0.15 -11.54 -12.52
N ARG A 594 1.35 -11.92 -12.10
CA ARG A 594 1.64 -13.28 -11.62
C ARG A 594 0.72 -13.66 -10.47
N TYR A 595 0.57 -12.80 -9.48
CA TYR A 595 -0.34 -13.00 -8.34
C TYR A 595 -1.80 -13.06 -8.75
N PHE A 596 -2.22 -12.19 -9.64
CA PHE A 596 -3.58 -12.20 -10.20
C PHE A 596 -3.88 -13.52 -10.93
N LEU A 597 -2.95 -13.97 -11.77
CA LEU A 597 -3.13 -15.18 -12.55
C LEU A 597 -3.06 -16.44 -11.70
N TRP A 598 -2.23 -16.51 -10.66
CA TRP A 598 -2.23 -17.71 -9.83
C TRP A 598 -3.53 -17.90 -9.02
N ASN A 599 -4.22 -16.81 -8.72
CA ASN A 599 -5.52 -16.87 -8.04
C ASN A 599 -6.68 -17.28 -8.97
N PHE A 600 -6.58 -17.00 -10.27
CA PHE A 600 -7.70 -17.17 -11.19
C PHE A 600 -7.41 -18.09 -12.38
N SER A 601 -6.19 -18.56 -12.53
CA SER A 601 -5.75 -19.47 -13.60
C SER A 601 -5.18 -20.77 -13.06
N GLY A 602 -4.17 -20.68 -12.19
CA GLY A 602 -3.51 -21.79 -11.53
C GLY A 602 -2.15 -21.40 -10.96
N ARG A 603 -1.64 -22.18 -10.01
CA ARG A 603 -0.40 -21.92 -9.29
C ARG A 603 0.53 -23.14 -9.34
N GLN A 604 1.82 -22.92 -9.60
CA GLN A 604 2.84 -23.97 -9.66
C GLN A 604 3.19 -24.53 -8.27
N ASN A 605 3.49 -23.64 -7.33
CA ASN A 605 3.81 -23.97 -5.94
C ASN A 605 3.80 -22.71 -5.07
N ASP A 606 3.97 -22.87 -3.76
CA ASP A 606 4.06 -21.77 -2.77
C ASP A 606 5.52 -21.41 -2.40
N ILE A 607 6.50 -21.93 -3.11
CA ILE A 607 7.91 -21.57 -2.95
C ILE A 607 8.08 -20.11 -3.40
N GLN A 608 8.77 -19.31 -2.56
CA GLN A 608 9.01 -17.91 -2.88
C GLN A 608 9.78 -17.74 -4.19
N GLY A 609 9.17 -17.03 -5.14
CA GLY A 609 9.79 -16.76 -6.43
C GLY A 609 10.56 -15.44 -6.46
N TYR A 610 11.83 -15.50 -6.84
CA TYR A 610 12.66 -14.31 -7.09
C TYR A 610 12.77 -13.96 -8.58
N GLY A 611 12.06 -14.68 -9.43
CA GLY A 611 12.05 -14.46 -10.86
C GLY A 611 13.42 -14.66 -11.50
N LEU A 612 13.92 -13.64 -12.20
CA LEU A 612 15.22 -13.70 -12.89
C LEU A 612 16.42 -13.58 -11.95
N THR A 613 16.23 -13.19 -10.66
CA THR A 613 17.31 -12.73 -9.79
C THR A 613 17.79 -13.72 -8.75
N GLY A 614 17.17 -14.90 -8.63
CA GLY A 614 17.58 -15.84 -7.57
C GLY A 614 17.18 -17.28 -7.82
N GLY A 615 17.71 -18.18 -7.02
CA GLY A 615 17.39 -19.59 -6.95
C GLY A 615 17.48 -20.33 -8.27
N SER A 616 16.46 -21.13 -8.57
CA SER A 616 16.22 -21.75 -9.87
C SER A 616 15.70 -20.77 -10.93
N GLY A 617 15.64 -19.49 -10.57
CA GLY A 617 15.07 -18.46 -11.39
C GLY A 617 13.54 -18.57 -11.49
N LYS A 618 12.99 -18.16 -12.62
CA LYS A 618 11.53 -18.11 -12.84
C LYS A 618 10.88 -19.46 -13.19
N ILE A 619 11.63 -20.52 -13.36
CA ILE A 619 11.11 -21.80 -13.89
C ILE A 619 10.51 -22.67 -12.81
N LEU A 620 11.12 -22.75 -11.64
CA LEU A 620 10.75 -23.70 -10.57
C LEU A 620 10.01 -23.08 -9.40
N GLU A 621 9.97 -21.77 -9.28
CA GLU A 621 9.57 -21.10 -8.04
C GLU A 621 8.38 -20.16 -8.26
N GLY A 622 7.26 -20.46 -7.60
CA GLY A 622 6.12 -19.57 -7.41
C GLY A 622 5.49 -18.99 -8.67
N ASN A 623 5.42 -19.75 -9.76
CA ASN A 623 4.81 -19.28 -11.00
C ASN A 623 3.31 -19.51 -11.02
N TRP A 624 2.61 -18.75 -11.87
CA TRP A 624 1.24 -19.06 -12.25
C TRP A 624 1.21 -20.12 -13.35
N LEU A 625 0.10 -20.85 -13.48
CA LEU A 625 -0.14 -21.86 -14.50
C LEU A 625 -1.42 -21.53 -15.29
N THR A 626 -1.44 -21.93 -16.56
CA THR A 626 -2.69 -22.00 -17.32
C THR A 626 -3.50 -23.24 -16.95
N GLY A 627 -2.84 -24.28 -16.45
CA GLY A 627 -3.37 -25.60 -16.20
C GLY A 627 -3.31 -26.51 -17.44
N LEU A 628 -2.79 -26.01 -18.56
CA LEU A 628 -2.69 -26.71 -19.84
C LEU A 628 -1.21 -27.01 -20.12
N ASP A 629 -0.82 -28.28 -20.05
CA ASP A 629 0.58 -28.70 -20.14
C ASP A 629 1.24 -28.21 -21.43
N PHE A 630 0.56 -28.29 -22.58
CA PHE A 630 1.11 -27.82 -23.85
C PHE A 630 1.42 -26.32 -23.92
N ILE A 631 0.87 -25.50 -23.01
CA ILE A 631 1.19 -24.08 -22.86
C ILE A 631 2.23 -23.90 -21.75
N ASP A 632 2.01 -24.54 -20.60
CA ASP A 632 2.86 -24.37 -19.42
C ASP A 632 4.26 -24.95 -19.66
N ASP A 633 4.39 -26.08 -20.37
CA ASP A 633 5.69 -26.69 -20.71
C ASP A 633 6.55 -25.81 -21.64
N GLN A 634 5.91 -25.03 -22.53
CA GLN A 634 6.65 -24.09 -23.38
C GLN A 634 7.21 -22.91 -22.56
N ARG A 635 6.56 -22.57 -21.44
CA ARG A 635 6.91 -21.42 -20.62
C ARG A 635 7.84 -21.80 -19.45
N LEU A 636 7.61 -22.93 -18.84
CA LEU A 636 8.24 -23.37 -17.59
C LEU A 636 9.01 -24.68 -17.72
N GLY A 637 8.95 -25.33 -18.88
CA GLY A 637 9.44 -26.70 -19.09
C GLY A 637 8.48 -27.74 -18.50
N PRO A 638 8.70 -29.03 -18.86
CA PRO A 638 7.86 -30.13 -18.40
C PRO A 638 7.84 -30.22 -16.85
N GLN A 639 6.67 -30.21 -16.25
CA GLN A 639 6.51 -30.26 -14.80
C GLN A 639 6.56 -31.69 -14.22
N GLU A 640 6.38 -32.70 -15.05
CA GLU A 640 6.37 -34.11 -14.61
C GLU A 640 7.72 -34.62 -14.11
N GLY A 641 8.81 -34.06 -14.64
CA GLY A 641 10.19 -34.45 -14.28
C GLY A 641 10.74 -33.77 -13.01
N LEU A 642 9.92 -32.97 -12.32
CA LEU A 642 10.33 -32.28 -11.10
C LEU A 642 10.39 -33.25 -9.91
N SER A 643 11.24 -32.93 -8.94
CA SER A 643 11.31 -33.64 -7.67
C SER A 643 9.96 -33.61 -6.92
N ASP A 644 9.70 -34.62 -6.10
CA ASP A 644 8.41 -34.79 -5.43
C ASP A 644 8.08 -33.63 -4.47
N ASP A 645 9.06 -33.01 -3.85
CA ASP A 645 8.89 -31.84 -2.98
C ASP A 645 8.35 -30.62 -3.73
N ILE A 646 8.67 -30.48 -5.02
CA ILE A 646 8.12 -29.42 -5.88
C ILE A 646 6.80 -29.87 -6.51
N ARG A 647 6.76 -31.07 -7.07
CA ARG A 647 5.61 -31.62 -7.82
C ARG A 647 4.38 -31.83 -6.92
N LEU A 648 4.58 -32.30 -5.69
CA LEU A 648 3.53 -32.56 -4.68
C LEU A 648 3.33 -31.39 -3.71
N ASN A 649 3.84 -30.21 -4.05
CA ASN A 649 3.67 -29.01 -3.22
C ASN A 649 2.18 -28.70 -3.00
N LYS A 650 1.79 -28.39 -1.77
CA LYS A 650 0.40 -28.13 -1.38
C LYS A 650 -0.19 -26.88 -2.01
N GLY A 651 0.66 -25.92 -2.43
CA GLY A 651 0.25 -24.72 -3.16
C GLY A 651 -0.04 -24.96 -4.64
N TYR A 652 0.19 -26.21 -5.15
CA TYR A 652 -0.10 -26.53 -6.54
C TYR A 652 -1.62 -26.59 -6.80
N ASN A 653 -2.08 -25.87 -7.82
CA ASN A 653 -3.47 -25.95 -8.28
C ASN A 653 -3.59 -25.66 -9.79
N ARG A 654 -4.65 -26.18 -10.41
CA ARG A 654 -5.00 -25.96 -11.82
C ARG A 654 -6.49 -25.58 -11.90
N TYR A 655 -6.77 -24.33 -12.20
CA TYR A 655 -8.14 -23.85 -12.45
C TYR A 655 -8.48 -23.78 -13.95
N PHE A 656 -7.53 -24.15 -14.83
CA PHE A 656 -7.72 -24.15 -16.28
C PHE A 656 -8.24 -22.82 -16.82
N MET A 657 -7.79 -21.73 -16.23
CA MET A 657 -8.21 -20.35 -16.53
C MET A 657 -9.74 -20.13 -16.42
N LEU A 658 -10.52 -21.05 -15.87
CA LEU A 658 -12.00 -20.93 -15.83
C LEU A 658 -12.48 -19.73 -15.02
N PRO A 659 -11.99 -19.44 -13.81
CA PRO A 659 -12.36 -18.22 -13.09
C PRO A 659 -11.95 -16.95 -13.85
N LEU A 660 -10.81 -16.96 -14.51
CA LEU A 660 -10.32 -15.87 -15.36
C LEU A 660 -11.27 -15.60 -16.52
N ILE A 661 -11.68 -16.64 -17.25
CA ILE A 661 -12.60 -16.56 -18.37
C ILE A 661 -13.96 -16.00 -17.92
N LEU A 662 -14.53 -16.54 -16.83
CA LEU A 662 -15.78 -16.05 -16.28
C LEU A 662 -15.70 -14.60 -15.85
N GLY A 663 -14.59 -14.20 -15.18
CA GLY A 663 -14.35 -12.82 -14.78
C GLY A 663 -14.26 -11.87 -15.98
N LEU A 664 -13.58 -12.26 -17.05
CA LEU A 664 -13.49 -11.48 -18.29
C LEU A 664 -14.84 -11.38 -19.01
N ILE A 665 -15.62 -12.46 -19.05
CA ILE A 665 -17.00 -12.44 -19.58
C ILE A 665 -17.85 -11.44 -18.78
N GLY A 666 -17.80 -11.50 -17.45
CA GLY A 666 -18.55 -10.59 -16.58
C GLY A 666 -18.10 -9.13 -16.71
N PHE A 667 -16.78 -8.91 -16.82
CA PHE A 667 -16.19 -7.60 -17.07
C PHE A 667 -16.75 -6.97 -18.36
N LEU A 668 -16.66 -7.69 -19.48
CA LEU A 668 -17.14 -7.22 -20.76
C LEU A 668 -18.67 -7.03 -20.76
N TYR A 669 -19.40 -7.99 -20.19
CA TYR A 669 -20.86 -7.90 -20.11
C TYR A 669 -21.29 -6.65 -19.31
N GLN A 670 -20.70 -6.41 -18.14
CA GLN A 670 -21.04 -5.23 -17.33
C GLN A 670 -20.64 -3.92 -18.01
N LEU A 671 -19.49 -3.90 -18.72
CA LEU A 671 -19.05 -2.74 -19.50
C LEU A 671 -20.08 -2.31 -20.53
N PHE A 672 -20.64 -3.27 -21.27
CA PHE A 672 -21.61 -2.96 -22.33
C PHE A 672 -23.04 -2.74 -21.83
N LYS A 673 -23.46 -3.47 -20.78
CA LYS A 673 -24.84 -3.41 -20.28
C LYS A 673 -25.06 -2.37 -19.18
N HIS A 674 -24.05 -2.14 -18.33
CA HIS A 674 -24.16 -1.23 -17.20
C HIS A 674 -22.83 -0.48 -16.94
N PRO A 675 -22.38 0.40 -17.86
CA PRO A 675 -21.06 1.03 -17.82
C PRO A 675 -20.79 1.84 -16.56
N LYS A 676 -21.81 2.46 -15.95
CA LYS A 676 -21.66 3.18 -14.67
C LYS A 676 -21.25 2.24 -13.54
N GLY A 677 -21.92 1.10 -13.40
CA GLY A 677 -21.58 0.09 -12.39
C GLY A 677 -20.24 -0.59 -12.69
N TRP A 678 -19.96 -0.85 -13.97
CA TRP A 678 -18.65 -1.36 -14.39
C TRP A 678 -17.53 -0.43 -13.96
N PHE A 679 -17.67 0.88 -14.18
CA PHE A 679 -16.64 1.85 -13.81
C PHE A 679 -16.37 1.88 -12.31
N VAL A 680 -17.39 1.74 -11.47
CA VAL A 680 -17.24 1.66 -10.00
C VAL A 680 -16.43 0.44 -9.58
N VAL A 681 -16.77 -0.76 -10.11
CA VAL A 681 -16.02 -1.99 -9.83
C VAL A 681 -14.60 -1.90 -10.40
N PHE A 682 -14.45 -1.31 -11.59
CA PHE A 682 -13.14 -1.09 -12.22
C PHE A 682 -12.25 -0.14 -11.42
N LEU A 683 -12.80 0.95 -10.86
CA LEU A 683 -12.05 1.83 -9.96
C LEU A 683 -11.56 1.08 -8.72
N LEU A 684 -12.42 0.27 -8.11
CA LEU A 684 -12.02 -0.56 -6.98
C LEU A 684 -10.88 -1.50 -7.38
N PHE A 685 -11.02 -2.22 -8.50
CA PHE A 685 -10.00 -3.10 -9.04
C PHE A 685 -8.66 -2.38 -9.32
N LEU A 686 -8.73 -1.25 -10.01
CA LEU A 686 -7.56 -0.47 -10.43
C LEU A 686 -6.81 0.13 -9.24
N LEU A 687 -7.54 0.78 -8.33
CA LEU A 687 -6.94 1.50 -7.22
C LEU A 687 -6.37 0.58 -6.15
N THR A 688 -7.04 -0.55 -5.88
CA THR A 688 -6.53 -1.54 -4.92
C THR A 688 -5.58 -2.57 -5.55
N GLY A 689 -5.29 -2.45 -6.84
CA GLY A 689 -4.34 -3.26 -7.59
C GLY A 689 -3.19 -2.41 -8.12
N ILE A 690 -3.33 -1.93 -9.35
CA ILE A 690 -2.26 -1.24 -10.10
C ILE A 690 -1.79 0.04 -9.37
N ALA A 691 -2.71 0.79 -8.76
CA ALA A 691 -2.30 1.99 -8.02
C ALA A 691 -1.46 1.65 -6.78
N ILE A 692 -1.72 0.51 -6.14
CA ILE A 692 -0.87 0.00 -5.03
C ILE A 692 0.51 -0.38 -5.55
N VAL A 693 0.63 -1.04 -6.71
CA VAL A 693 1.94 -1.34 -7.34
C VAL A 693 2.75 -0.06 -7.51
N ILE A 694 2.12 0.99 -8.04
CA ILE A 694 2.76 2.29 -8.24
C ILE A 694 3.17 2.93 -6.91
N TYR A 695 2.28 2.89 -5.91
CA TYR A 695 2.52 3.49 -4.59
C TYR A 695 3.62 2.77 -3.82
N LEU A 696 3.59 1.45 -3.75
CA LEU A 696 4.59 0.65 -3.03
C LEU A 696 5.98 0.76 -3.64
N ASN A 697 6.04 0.99 -4.96
CA ASN A 697 7.30 1.12 -5.70
C ASN A 697 8.31 0.02 -5.34
N GLN A 698 7.86 -1.23 -5.37
CA GLN A 698 8.61 -2.38 -4.87
C GLN A 698 9.94 -2.55 -5.57
N LYS A 699 10.97 -2.80 -4.78
CA LYS A 699 12.32 -3.11 -5.24
C LYS A 699 12.46 -4.59 -5.59
N PRO A 700 13.44 -5.02 -6.38
CA PRO A 700 13.70 -6.44 -6.60
C PRO A 700 14.18 -7.13 -5.31
N GLY A 701 13.84 -8.41 -5.17
CA GLY A 701 14.28 -9.22 -4.01
C GLY A 701 13.56 -8.85 -2.72
N GLU A 702 12.25 -8.68 -2.79
CA GLU A 702 11.40 -8.60 -1.60
C GLU A 702 11.53 -9.88 -0.76
N PRO A 703 11.50 -9.78 0.59
CA PRO A 703 11.77 -10.92 1.46
C PRO A 703 10.64 -11.95 1.47
N ARG A 704 9.42 -11.58 1.07
CA ARG A 704 8.26 -12.47 0.95
C ARG A 704 7.40 -12.07 -0.25
N GLU A 705 6.51 -12.97 -0.68
CA GLU A 705 5.47 -12.64 -1.66
C GLU A 705 4.56 -11.53 -1.13
N ARG A 706 4.10 -10.64 -2.01
CA ARG A 706 3.31 -9.45 -1.66
C ARG A 706 1.88 -9.48 -2.19
N ASP A 707 1.38 -10.67 -2.53
CA ASP A 707 0.06 -10.88 -3.12
C ASP A 707 -1.11 -10.44 -2.23
N TYR A 708 -0.95 -10.54 -0.92
CA TYR A 708 -1.90 -10.07 0.08
C TYR A 708 -2.23 -8.57 -0.04
N ALA A 709 -1.29 -7.76 -0.50
CA ALA A 709 -1.51 -6.31 -0.68
C ALA A 709 -2.57 -6.01 -1.74
N TYR A 710 -2.87 -6.96 -2.61
CA TYR A 710 -3.81 -6.81 -3.73
C TYR A 710 -5.13 -7.54 -3.52
N ALA A 711 -5.40 -8.09 -2.34
CA ALA A 711 -6.61 -8.85 -2.02
C ALA A 711 -7.89 -8.12 -2.40
N ALA A 712 -7.98 -6.80 -2.17
CA ALA A 712 -9.15 -6.01 -2.55
C ALA A 712 -9.35 -5.88 -4.07
N SER A 713 -8.26 -5.91 -4.87
CA SER A 713 -8.34 -5.98 -6.33
C SER A 713 -8.90 -7.33 -6.79
N PHE A 714 -8.45 -8.41 -6.16
CA PHE A 714 -8.95 -9.77 -6.43
C PHE A 714 -10.43 -9.91 -6.02
N TYR A 715 -10.82 -9.27 -4.91
CA TYR A 715 -12.23 -9.14 -4.51
C TYR A 715 -13.08 -8.47 -5.61
N ALA A 716 -12.60 -7.35 -6.17
CA ALA A 716 -13.30 -6.67 -7.25
C ALA A 716 -13.41 -7.54 -8.51
N PHE A 717 -12.38 -8.31 -8.84
CA PHE A 717 -12.43 -9.26 -9.96
C PHE A 717 -13.44 -10.39 -9.71
N ALA A 718 -13.57 -10.88 -8.49
CA ALA A 718 -14.55 -11.91 -8.12
C ALA A 718 -16.01 -11.43 -8.32
N VAL A 719 -16.27 -10.12 -8.22
CA VAL A 719 -17.57 -9.55 -8.61
C VAL A 719 -17.85 -9.88 -10.08
N TRP A 720 -16.87 -9.70 -10.97
CA TRP A 720 -17.05 -10.02 -12.39
C TRP A 720 -17.17 -11.52 -12.66
N ILE A 721 -16.52 -12.39 -11.88
CA ILE A 721 -16.75 -13.85 -11.99
C ILE A 721 -18.23 -14.16 -11.78
N GLY A 722 -18.83 -13.62 -10.73
CA GLY A 722 -20.25 -13.78 -10.47
C GLY A 722 -21.13 -13.20 -11.59
N LEU A 723 -20.79 -11.98 -12.05
CA LEU A 723 -21.52 -11.35 -13.16
C LEU A 723 -21.33 -12.08 -14.49
N GLY A 724 -20.24 -12.86 -14.66
CA GLY A 724 -20.05 -13.77 -15.78
C GLY A 724 -21.11 -14.86 -15.83
N ILE A 725 -21.42 -15.46 -14.68
CA ILE A 725 -22.52 -16.46 -14.57
C ILE A 725 -23.86 -15.83 -14.92
N TRP A 726 -24.14 -14.63 -14.39
CA TRP A 726 -25.34 -13.89 -14.78
C TRP A 726 -25.38 -13.63 -16.31
N SER A 727 -24.28 -13.24 -16.90
CA SER A 727 -24.15 -12.99 -18.34
C SER A 727 -24.50 -14.22 -19.18
N LEU A 728 -24.00 -15.39 -18.79
CA LEU A 728 -24.31 -16.66 -19.47
C LEU A 728 -25.82 -16.99 -19.41
N PHE A 729 -26.45 -16.75 -18.23
CA PHE A 729 -27.90 -16.96 -18.08
C PHE A 729 -28.68 -15.96 -18.93
N ASP A 730 -28.36 -14.66 -18.88
CA ASP A 730 -29.04 -13.64 -19.68
C ASP A 730 -28.94 -13.93 -21.20
N PHE A 731 -27.76 -14.40 -21.63
CA PHE A 731 -27.54 -14.84 -23.00
C PHE A 731 -28.42 -16.06 -23.34
N ALA A 732 -28.54 -17.06 -22.46
CA ALA A 732 -29.40 -18.21 -22.66
C ALA A 732 -30.87 -17.82 -22.82
N LYS A 733 -31.35 -16.89 -21.99
CA LYS A 733 -32.71 -16.38 -22.03
C LYS A 733 -33.02 -15.63 -23.33
N ASN A 734 -32.05 -14.89 -23.84
CA ASN A 734 -32.17 -14.05 -25.04
C ASN A 734 -31.36 -14.64 -26.22
N ALA A 735 -31.20 -15.96 -26.30
CA ALA A 735 -30.30 -16.66 -27.20
C ALA A 735 -30.46 -16.24 -28.68
N ASN A 736 -29.42 -15.65 -29.25
CA ASN A 736 -29.36 -15.22 -30.62
C ASN A 736 -28.08 -15.82 -31.29
N PHE A 737 -28.30 -16.57 -32.37
CA PHE A 737 -27.24 -17.23 -33.12
C PHE A 737 -26.28 -16.23 -33.76
N ASP A 738 -26.75 -15.07 -34.20
CA ASP A 738 -25.91 -14.04 -34.79
C ASP A 738 -24.90 -13.46 -33.78
N HIS A 739 -25.29 -13.32 -32.51
CA HIS A 739 -24.38 -12.93 -31.45
C HIS A 739 -23.29 -13.97 -31.20
N LEU A 740 -23.67 -15.25 -31.16
CA LEU A 740 -22.73 -16.36 -31.03
C LEU A 740 -21.74 -16.39 -32.20
N LYS A 741 -22.26 -16.22 -33.44
CA LYS A 741 -21.44 -16.15 -34.65
C LYS A 741 -20.44 -14.99 -34.61
N LYS A 742 -20.88 -13.81 -34.24
CA LYS A 742 -20.01 -12.62 -34.09
C LYS A 742 -18.94 -12.83 -33.00
N LEU A 743 -19.33 -13.34 -31.84
CA LEU A 743 -18.39 -13.68 -30.75
C LEU A 743 -17.31 -14.63 -31.28
N SER A 744 -17.70 -15.73 -31.91
CA SER A 744 -16.77 -16.73 -32.48
C SER A 744 -15.82 -16.10 -33.50
N MET A 745 -16.35 -15.31 -34.43
CA MET A 745 -15.57 -14.67 -35.47
C MET A 745 -14.52 -13.68 -34.88
N TYR A 746 -14.92 -12.83 -33.94
CA TYR A 746 -14.01 -11.81 -33.41
C TYR A 746 -12.96 -12.40 -32.45
N THR A 747 -13.36 -13.32 -31.56
CA THR A 747 -12.44 -13.89 -30.58
C THR A 747 -11.45 -14.86 -31.23
N LEU A 748 -11.91 -15.78 -32.07
CA LEU A 748 -11.03 -16.71 -32.78
C LEU A 748 -10.16 -16.01 -33.82
N GLY A 749 -10.74 -15.06 -34.57
CA GLY A 749 -9.98 -14.27 -35.53
C GLY A 749 -8.89 -13.42 -34.85
N GLY A 750 -9.22 -12.75 -33.75
CA GLY A 750 -8.25 -12.02 -32.95
C GLY A 750 -7.15 -12.91 -32.38
N SER A 751 -7.49 -14.05 -31.81
CA SER A 751 -6.53 -15.03 -31.29
C SER A 751 -5.61 -15.59 -32.39
N ALA A 752 -6.14 -15.89 -33.55
CA ALA A 752 -5.37 -16.36 -34.69
C ALA A 752 -4.36 -15.31 -35.19
N LEU A 753 -4.74 -14.03 -35.21
CA LEU A 753 -3.85 -12.92 -35.57
C LEU A 753 -2.71 -12.77 -34.54
N ILE A 754 -2.99 -12.89 -33.25
CA ILE A 754 -1.98 -12.83 -32.18
C ILE A 754 -1.01 -14.01 -32.30
N LEU A 755 -1.52 -15.24 -32.51
CA LEU A 755 -0.70 -16.44 -32.72
C LEU A 755 0.23 -16.26 -33.93
N LEU A 756 -0.31 -15.77 -35.04
CA LEU A 756 0.47 -15.54 -36.24
C LEU A 756 1.56 -14.48 -36.02
N ALA A 757 1.22 -13.39 -35.33
CA ALA A 757 2.18 -12.33 -35.02
C ALA A 757 3.33 -12.85 -34.14
N GLN A 758 3.02 -13.67 -33.12
CA GLN A 758 4.04 -14.29 -32.26
C GLN A 758 4.90 -15.30 -33.02
N TYR A 759 4.30 -16.10 -33.89
CA TYR A 759 5.03 -17.05 -34.74
C TYR A 759 6.02 -16.31 -35.67
N VAL A 760 5.57 -15.27 -36.34
CA VAL A 760 6.40 -14.46 -37.27
C VAL A 760 7.52 -13.73 -36.53
N SER A 761 7.27 -13.22 -35.31
CA SER A 761 8.28 -12.53 -34.51
C SER A 761 9.33 -13.46 -33.89
N GLY A 762 9.16 -14.78 -33.97
CA GLY A 762 10.03 -15.74 -33.31
C GLY A 762 9.91 -15.78 -31.78
N ASN A 763 8.93 -15.06 -31.22
CA ASN A 763 8.62 -15.05 -29.80
C ASN A 763 7.78 -16.30 -29.46
N GLY A 764 7.93 -16.82 -28.24
CA GLY A 764 7.13 -17.97 -27.80
C GLY A 764 5.62 -17.73 -27.95
N MET A 765 4.87 -18.75 -28.34
CA MET A 765 3.45 -18.66 -28.68
C MET A 765 2.49 -18.72 -27.46
N THR A 766 3.00 -18.76 -26.24
CA THR A 766 2.22 -19.04 -25.01
C THR A 766 1.06 -18.09 -24.79
N PHE A 767 1.24 -16.80 -25.04
CA PHE A 767 0.17 -15.79 -24.89
C PHE A 767 -0.95 -16.01 -25.93
N GLY A 768 -0.59 -16.21 -27.21
CA GLY A 768 -1.55 -16.45 -28.27
C GLY A 768 -2.32 -17.77 -28.09
N LEU A 769 -1.65 -18.83 -27.62
CA LEU A 769 -2.30 -20.10 -27.30
C LEU A 769 -3.27 -19.93 -26.11
N SER A 770 -2.89 -19.16 -25.08
CA SER A 770 -3.79 -18.84 -23.96
C SER A 770 -5.04 -18.09 -24.42
N MET A 771 -4.87 -17.10 -25.31
CA MET A 771 -6.00 -16.35 -25.90
C MET A 771 -6.90 -17.23 -26.77
N ALA A 772 -6.32 -18.13 -27.56
CA ALA A 772 -7.07 -19.09 -28.37
C ALA A 772 -7.89 -20.04 -27.49
N TYR A 773 -7.29 -20.59 -26.45
CA TYR A 773 -7.98 -21.44 -25.47
C TYR A 773 -9.14 -20.70 -24.80
N MET A 774 -8.91 -19.50 -24.26
CA MET A 774 -9.97 -18.70 -23.65
C MET A 774 -11.11 -18.41 -24.62
N SER A 775 -10.81 -18.14 -25.88
CA SER A 775 -11.80 -17.92 -26.93
C SER A 775 -12.65 -19.18 -27.21
N VAL A 776 -12.00 -20.32 -27.35
CA VAL A 776 -12.68 -21.61 -27.57
C VAL A 776 -13.59 -21.94 -26.37
N VAL A 777 -13.09 -21.84 -25.14
CA VAL A 777 -13.89 -22.11 -23.94
C VAL A 777 -15.08 -21.14 -23.84
N SER A 778 -14.86 -19.85 -24.10
CA SER A 778 -15.95 -18.86 -24.11
C SER A 778 -17.03 -19.21 -25.13
N ILE A 779 -16.63 -19.58 -26.33
CA ILE A 779 -17.59 -20.01 -27.39
C ILE A 779 -18.36 -21.27 -26.98
N LEU A 780 -17.66 -22.25 -26.38
CA LEU A 780 -18.32 -23.46 -25.89
C LEU A 780 -19.33 -23.16 -24.78
N LEU A 781 -18.96 -22.27 -23.82
CA LEU A 781 -19.88 -21.83 -22.76
C LEU A 781 -21.12 -21.14 -23.35
N PHE A 782 -20.94 -20.14 -24.21
CA PHE A 782 -22.06 -19.46 -24.85
C PHE A 782 -22.85 -20.36 -25.81
N GLY A 783 -22.18 -21.27 -26.53
CA GLY A 783 -22.82 -22.27 -27.37
C GLY A 783 -23.72 -23.20 -26.57
N LEU A 784 -23.22 -23.73 -25.45
CA LEU A 784 -24.02 -24.54 -24.52
C LEU A 784 -25.24 -23.76 -24.01
N MET A 785 -25.06 -22.51 -23.59
CA MET A 785 -26.14 -21.67 -23.10
C MET A 785 -27.17 -21.33 -24.20
N TYR A 786 -26.71 -21.18 -25.45
CA TYR A 786 -27.61 -21.03 -26.59
C TYR A 786 -28.50 -22.26 -26.78
N PHE A 787 -27.94 -23.48 -26.78
CA PHE A 787 -28.71 -24.72 -26.91
C PHE A 787 -29.67 -24.94 -25.74
N LEU A 788 -29.20 -24.68 -24.49
CA LEU A 788 -30.07 -24.77 -23.31
C LEU A 788 -31.21 -23.77 -23.36
N GLY A 789 -30.99 -22.53 -23.77
CA GLY A 789 -32.01 -21.51 -23.91
C GLY A 789 -33.06 -21.86 -24.99
N LYS A 790 -32.62 -22.51 -26.09
CA LYS A 790 -33.56 -23.03 -27.13
C LYS A 790 -34.36 -24.23 -26.67
N LYS A 791 -33.74 -25.13 -25.90
CA LYS A 791 -34.40 -26.36 -25.44
C LYS A 791 -35.39 -26.10 -24.30
N TYR A 792 -35.09 -25.13 -23.46
CA TYR A 792 -35.87 -24.77 -22.28
C TYR A 792 -36.19 -23.27 -22.30
N PRO A 793 -37.06 -22.81 -23.22
CA PRO A 793 -37.49 -21.44 -23.24
C PRO A 793 -38.20 -21.11 -21.92
N SER A 794 -37.79 -20.03 -21.28
CA SER A 794 -38.26 -19.60 -19.95
C SER A 794 -39.71 -19.16 -19.94
#